data_bed3a411db47d4c84a6363cce38cf9bc
#
_entry.id   bed3a411db47d4c84a6363cce38cf9bc
#
_cell.length_a   1.000
_cell.length_b   1.000
_cell.length_c   1.000
_cell.angle_alpha   90.00
_cell.angle_beta   90.00
_cell.angle_gamma   90.00
#
_symmetry.space_group_name_H-M   'P 1'
#
loop_
_entity.id
_entity.type
_entity.pdbx_description
1 polymer ?
#
loop_
_entity_poly.entity_id
_entity_poly.type
_entity_poly.pdbx_seq_one_letter_code
_entity_poly.pdbx_strand_id
1 'polypeptide(L)'
;MIGRPAAAAIGLFLLSFATPALAQDPLTEIRARIADKGQATVLVRMAVAEPAAAAEPAREGPAVQSANPMTPRDRLNRVREGIASRRSGLENSMAAHGITMQRTYENLPFFVTTVDEAGLEVLLRDPGITAVTLNRARRPNRDVVRKVIVSDNELATLNASANGATAEDAAAERAARSHATSSSTSTPSGAATPLLDTSVGYINAEQVWAQGVIGTGQAIAILDDGIDANHDMFAGKIVAEACFSDTFDAADESLCANGNVSQIGTGSASLCPSGTTVCDHGSHVAGIAAGNDQIGSTTRRGVAYGADLIPIQVFTRVNDPDSCDDEPSCELSYDSATVAALNHVINLTSSFSIAATNMSLGSELTNTACDNNVHKTAIDTLRDLGVLTTIAAGNAEAVGSVENPGCISTAITVSSSIITVPDSTANHAPMVDVLAPGVFIVSAVPNNSYATFSGTSMATPHVAGAIALLKSANPNATADEIEIALESTGVPTTLAAWTWSTPLIDVEAALAFMGGSGNPTGRVIAGAFASNRTKAQSNIRFYNPGSNSGTVTVDVVDDLTGETAGTYTRSVTAGASIQVSMENIEDGASPAITPAGGDTQSYTLHVTATFSGYLQHVLWNPAGGSLTNLSGCGNGLANTVRDIGNVHTSIITGYPSYLLVHNSGTSEANPTFVVTDARDGSSLGNFNFTSGVAPNTSSMVLVSDLVEFFGGTPESDQFHLNLELQSSFTGFAQHIVDNEVGGVLTNMTAKCDL
;
A
#
# COMPACT_ATOMS: atom_id res chain seq x y z
N MET A 1 -2.89 -67.55 40.41
CA MET A 1 -3.60 -67.40 39.12
C MET A 1 -3.21 -66.09 38.54
N ILE A 2 -2.60 -66.10 37.41
CA ILE A 2 -1.75 -65.10 36.75
C ILE A 2 -2.62 -64.10 36.01
N GLY A 3 -2.54 -62.80 36.39
CA GLY A 3 -3.15 -61.74 35.66
C GLY A 3 -2.13 -61.07 34.71
N ARG A 4 -2.47 -60.99 33.43
CA ARG A 4 -1.67 -60.30 32.37
C ARG A 4 -1.81 -58.82 32.50
N PRO A 5 -0.78 -58.00 32.22
CA PRO A 5 -0.89 -56.56 32.09
C PRO A 5 -1.34 -56.13 30.68
N ALA A 6 -2.21 -55.16 30.62
CA ALA A 6 -2.67 -54.51 29.39
C ALA A 6 -1.55 -53.63 28.80
N ALA A 7 -1.26 -53.83 27.52
CA ALA A 7 -0.36 -52.98 26.75
C ALA A 7 -1.06 -51.69 26.35
N ALA A 8 -0.54 -50.56 26.79
CA ALA A 8 -0.94 -49.27 26.30
C ALA A 8 -0.30 -49.01 24.93
N ALA A 9 -1.12 -48.88 23.91
CA ALA A 9 -0.68 -48.42 22.58
C ALA A 9 -0.42 -46.89 22.61
N ILE A 10 0.83 -46.51 22.51
CA ILE A 10 1.23 -45.09 22.27
C ILE A 10 1.00 -44.83 20.79
N GLY A 11 -0.07 -44.09 20.48
CA GLY A 11 -0.31 -43.55 19.16
C GLY A 11 0.73 -42.46 18.84
N LEU A 12 1.61 -42.77 17.89
CA LEU A 12 2.54 -41.80 17.33
C LEU A 12 1.73 -40.89 16.39
N PHE A 13 1.40 -39.68 16.83
CA PHE A 13 0.92 -38.62 15.95
C PHE A 13 2.10 -38.14 15.12
N LEU A 14 2.14 -38.57 13.86
CA LEU A 14 2.97 -37.97 12.83
C LEU A 14 2.37 -36.60 12.50
N LEU A 15 2.94 -35.53 13.05
CA LEU A 15 2.76 -34.18 12.57
C LEU A 15 3.36 -34.13 11.16
N SER A 16 2.49 -34.14 10.14
CA SER A 16 2.87 -33.73 8.78
C SER A 16 3.22 -32.26 8.84
N PHE A 17 4.50 -31.95 8.89
CA PHE A 17 4.96 -30.61 8.49
C PHE A 17 4.68 -30.49 7.01
N ALA A 18 3.71 -29.67 6.63
CA ALA A 18 3.55 -29.21 5.27
C ALA A 18 4.87 -28.49 4.91
N THR A 19 5.63 -29.08 4.02
CA THR A 19 6.76 -28.38 3.38
C THR A 19 6.20 -27.16 2.67
N PRO A 20 6.79 -25.95 2.84
CA PRO A 20 6.37 -24.80 2.05
C PRO A 20 6.46 -25.20 0.59
N ALA A 21 5.39 -24.96 -0.16
CA ALA A 21 5.36 -25.17 -1.60
C ALA A 21 6.46 -24.27 -2.19
N LEU A 22 7.52 -24.89 -2.69
CA LEU A 22 8.50 -24.20 -3.54
C LEU A 22 7.69 -23.60 -4.69
N ALA A 23 7.86 -22.30 -4.94
CA ALA A 23 7.26 -21.64 -6.09
C ALA A 23 7.55 -22.50 -7.33
N GLN A 24 6.51 -23.06 -7.93
CA GLN A 24 6.66 -23.92 -9.11
C GLN A 24 7.14 -23.02 -10.25
N ASP A 25 8.11 -23.51 -11.02
CA ASP A 25 8.54 -22.88 -12.26
C ASP A 25 7.30 -22.64 -13.15
N PRO A 26 6.99 -21.41 -13.59
CA PRO A 26 5.82 -21.12 -14.43
C PRO A 26 5.68 -22.05 -15.64
N LEU A 27 6.78 -22.53 -16.20
CA LEU A 27 6.79 -23.49 -17.30
C LEU A 27 6.29 -24.88 -16.90
N THR A 28 6.52 -25.27 -15.65
CA THR A 28 6.03 -26.55 -15.12
C THR A 28 4.51 -26.58 -15.07
N GLU A 29 3.87 -25.47 -14.67
CA GLU A 29 2.41 -25.35 -14.66
C GLU A 29 1.81 -25.36 -16.06
N ILE A 30 2.41 -24.62 -16.99
CA ILE A 30 1.96 -24.59 -18.39
C ILE A 30 2.01 -25.99 -18.99
N ARG A 31 3.11 -26.73 -18.79
CA ARG A 31 3.27 -28.09 -19.29
C ARG A 31 2.32 -29.07 -18.61
N ALA A 32 2.06 -28.92 -17.33
CA ALA A 32 1.06 -29.74 -16.64
C ALA A 32 -0.34 -29.50 -17.23
N ARG A 33 -0.71 -28.24 -17.51
CA ARG A 33 -1.98 -27.90 -18.17
C ARG A 33 -2.08 -28.48 -19.58
N ILE A 34 -0.99 -28.38 -20.36
CA ILE A 34 -0.93 -28.98 -21.72
C ILE A 34 -1.07 -30.51 -21.63
N ALA A 35 -0.41 -31.16 -20.67
CA ALA A 35 -0.52 -32.60 -20.49
C ALA A 35 -1.94 -33.06 -20.13
N ASP A 36 -2.67 -32.26 -19.35
CA ASP A 36 -4.05 -32.54 -18.91
C ASP A 36 -5.09 -32.24 -20.01
N LYS A 37 -5.02 -31.05 -20.60
CA LYS A 37 -6.05 -30.52 -21.50
C LYS A 37 -5.63 -30.51 -22.98
N GLY A 38 -4.41 -30.93 -23.32
CA GLY A 38 -3.85 -30.90 -24.69
C GLY A 38 -3.31 -29.53 -25.11
N GLN A 39 -3.70 -28.46 -24.42
CA GLN A 39 -3.32 -27.08 -24.68
C GLN A 39 -3.39 -26.23 -23.44
N ALA A 40 -2.72 -25.07 -23.46
CA ALA A 40 -2.79 -24.06 -22.39
C ALA A 40 -2.94 -22.66 -22.99
N THR A 41 -3.78 -21.83 -22.38
CA THR A 41 -3.85 -20.41 -22.67
C THR A 41 -2.82 -19.67 -21.83
N VAL A 42 -2.00 -18.85 -22.47
CA VAL A 42 -0.87 -18.15 -21.85
C VAL A 42 -0.87 -16.67 -22.17
N LEU A 43 -0.37 -15.86 -21.23
CA LEU A 43 0.06 -14.48 -21.47
C LEU A 43 1.54 -14.49 -21.83
N VAL A 44 1.86 -13.86 -22.94
CA VAL A 44 3.22 -13.80 -23.49
C VAL A 44 3.72 -12.37 -23.42
N ARG A 45 4.84 -12.14 -22.73
CA ARG A 45 5.48 -10.82 -22.64
C ARG A 45 6.46 -10.62 -23.79
N MET A 46 6.23 -9.56 -24.57
CA MET A 46 7.12 -9.15 -25.65
C MET A 46 8.34 -8.38 -25.13
N ALA A 47 9.48 -8.56 -25.77
CA ALA A 47 10.68 -7.75 -25.55
C ALA A 47 10.47 -6.34 -26.13
N VAL A 48 10.09 -5.40 -25.33
CA VAL A 48 10.00 -3.98 -25.65
C VAL A 48 11.06 -3.24 -24.86
N ALA A 49 11.84 -2.37 -25.50
CA ALA A 49 12.80 -1.54 -24.80
C ALA A 49 12.04 -0.57 -23.91
N GLU A 50 12.26 -0.66 -22.61
CA GLU A 50 11.78 0.37 -21.69
C GLU A 50 12.51 1.67 -22.01
N PRO A 51 11.80 2.81 -22.12
CA PRO A 51 12.47 4.10 -22.19
C PRO A 51 13.34 4.20 -20.94
N ALA A 52 14.66 4.37 -21.12
CA ALA A 52 15.57 4.52 -20.00
C ALA A 52 14.96 5.55 -19.04
N ALA A 53 14.76 5.16 -17.78
CA ALA A 53 14.51 6.11 -16.71
C ALA A 53 15.57 7.18 -16.87
N ALA A 54 15.17 8.46 -16.81
CA ALA A 54 16.10 9.57 -17.03
C ALA A 54 17.35 9.27 -16.20
N ALA A 55 18.48 9.00 -16.88
CA ALA A 55 19.71 8.69 -16.21
C ALA A 55 19.98 9.83 -15.21
N GLU A 56 20.23 9.50 -13.95
CA GLU A 56 20.70 10.48 -13.00
C GLU A 56 21.79 11.33 -13.67
N PRO A 57 21.75 12.65 -13.56
CA PRO A 57 22.69 13.51 -14.27
C PRO A 57 24.12 13.10 -13.87
N ALA A 58 24.84 12.55 -14.82
CA ALA A 58 26.25 12.26 -14.65
C ALA A 58 26.98 13.55 -14.28
N ARG A 59 27.83 13.44 -13.29
CA ARG A 59 28.71 14.47 -12.74
C ARG A 59 29.18 15.49 -13.79
N GLU A 60 29.10 16.75 -13.40
CA GLU A 60 29.73 17.97 -13.89
C GLU A 60 30.65 17.88 -15.13
N GLY A 61 30.09 18.34 -16.23
CA GLY A 61 30.79 18.85 -17.41
C GLY A 61 30.01 20.08 -17.91
N PRO A 62 30.63 20.99 -18.71
CA PRO A 62 30.03 22.26 -19.05
C PRO A 62 28.69 22.08 -19.78
N ALA A 63 27.70 22.85 -19.38
CA ALA A 63 26.31 22.89 -19.78
C ALA A 63 26.01 22.39 -21.20
N VAL A 64 25.60 21.13 -21.28
CA VAL A 64 24.74 20.64 -22.37
C VAL A 64 23.33 20.95 -21.92
N GLN A 65 22.56 21.66 -22.76
CA GLN A 65 21.15 21.95 -22.52
C GLN A 65 20.45 20.63 -22.16
N SER A 66 20.03 20.47 -20.90
CA SER A 66 19.30 19.32 -20.42
C SER A 66 17.98 19.26 -21.20
N ALA A 67 17.76 18.20 -21.96
CA ALA A 67 16.45 17.88 -22.48
C ALA A 67 15.46 17.87 -21.30
N ASN A 68 14.33 18.55 -21.42
CA ASN A 68 13.26 18.50 -20.42
C ASN A 68 12.98 17.04 -20.04
N PRO A 69 12.86 16.69 -18.76
CA PRO A 69 12.54 15.35 -18.34
C PRO A 69 11.22 14.92 -18.99
N MET A 70 11.21 13.72 -19.55
CA MET A 70 10.07 13.19 -20.27
C MET A 70 8.88 13.01 -19.33
N THR A 71 7.71 13.54 -19.69
CA THR A 71 6.50 13.35 -18.89
C THR A 71 6.10 11.88 -18.83
N PRO A 72 5.35 11.44 -17.81
CA PRO A 72 4.80 10.07 -17.76
C PRO A 72 4.03 9.70 -19.03
N ARG A 73 3.29 10.64 -19.59
CA ARG A 73 2.54 10.43 -20.85
C ARG A 73 3.44 10.30 -22.06
N ASP A 74 4.53 11.01 -22.12
CA ASP A 74 5.51 10.86 -23.21
C ASP A 74 6.23 9.50 -23.11
N ARG A 75 6.53 9.04 -21.91
CA ARG A 75 7.05 7.68 -21.67
C ARG A 75 6.05 6.63 -22.17
N LEU A 76 4.78 6.74 -21.79
CA LEU A 76 3.73 5.83 -22.24
C LEU A 76 3.61 5.80 -23.77
N ASN A 77 3.65 6.96 -24.45
CA ASN A 77 3.57 7.01 -25.91
C ASN A 77 4.75 6.28 -26.57
N ARG A 78 5.96 6.41 -26.05
CA ARG A 78 7.13 5.66 -26.56
C ARG A 78 6.98 4.15 -26.32
N VAL A 79 6.44 3.75 -25.17
CA VAL A 79 6.14 2.33 -24.89
C VAL A 79 5.14 1.81 -25.90
N ARG A 80 4.07 2.55 -26.19
CA ARG A 80 3.06 2.19 -27.23
C ARG A 80 3.69 2.00 -28.60
N GLU A 81 4.55 2.91 -29.03
CA GLU A 81 5.27 2.78 -30.32
C GLU A 81 6.15 1.53 -30.34
N GLY A 82 6.87 1.25 -29.27
CA GLY A 82 7.68 0.06 -29.10
C GLY A 82 6.85 -1.23 -29.16
N ILE A 83 5.70 -1.25 -28.46
CA ILE A 83 4.75 -2.38 -28.48
C ILE A 83 4.22 -2.61 -29.89
N ALA A 84 3.74 -1.56 -30.57
CA ALA A 84 3.19 -1.68 -31.93
C ALA A 84 4.22 -2.21 -32.90
N SER A 85 5.45 -1.72 -32.88
CA SER A 85 6.55 -2.19 -33.71
C SER A 85 6.90 -3.66 -33.45
N ARG A 86 7.04 -4.04 -32.16
CA ARG A 86 7.38 -5.43 -31.80
C ARG A 86 6.27 -6.40 -32.12
N ARG A 87 5.01 -6.04 -31.87
CA ARG A 87 3.83 -6.84 -32.17
C ARG A 87 3.76 -7.18 -33.66
N SER A 88 3.89 -6.20 -34.54
CA SER A 88 3.85 -6.42 -36.01
C SER A 88 4.92 -7.42 -36.49
N GLY A 89 6.11 -7.39 -35.86
CA GLY A 89 7.16 -8.38 -36.17
C GLY A 89 6.80 -9.79 -35.70
N LEU A 90 6.26 -9.92 -34.49
CA LEU A 90 5.89 -11.20 -33.89
C LEU A 90 4.65 -11.82 -34.54
N GLU A 91 3.64 -11.03 -34.93
CA GLU A 91 2.43 -11.55 -35.63
C GLU A 91 2.78 -12.40 -36.81
N ASN A 92 3.71 -11.94 -37.67
CA ASN A 92 4.14 -12.71 -38.85
C ASN A 92 4.92 -13.98 -38.47
N SER A 93 5.78 -13.91 -37.44
CA SER A 93 6.55 -15.06 -36.96
C SER A 93 5.63 -16.12 -36.36
N MET A 94 4.69 -15.73 -35.52
CA MET A 94 3.74 -16.61 -34.83
C MET A 94 2.76 -17.26 -35.82
N ALA A 95 2.22 -16.49 -36.78
CA ALA A 95 1.31 -16.99 -37.81
C ALA A 95 1.96 -18.09 -38.70
N ALA A 96 3.27 -17.99 -38.95
CA ALA A 96 4.01 -19.02 -39.69
C ALA A 96 4.05 -20.38 -38.96
N HIS A 97 3.81 -20.39 -37.64
CA HIS A 97 3.75 -21.59 -36.80
C HIS A 97 2.31 -21.93 -36.36
N GLY A 98 1.31 -21.28 -36.95
CA GLY A 98 -0.11 -21.51 -36.62
C GLY A 98 -0.55 -20.92 -35.27
N ILE A 99 0.27 -20.07 -34.67
CA ILE A 99 -0.04 -19.39 -33.37
C ILE A 99 -0.74 -18.08 -33.69
N THR A 100 -1.95 -17.89 -33.08
CA THR A 100 -2.77 -16.69 -33.26
C THR A 100 -2.76 -15.87 -31.98
N MET A 101 -2.47 -14.57 -32.06
CA MET A 101 -2.63 -13.65 -30.96
C MET A 101 -4.12 -13.37 -30.75
N GLN A 102 -4.73 -13.99 -29.74
CA GLN A 102 -6.16 -13.89 -29.45
C GLN A 102 -6.55 -12.54 -28.84
N ARG A 103 -5.66 -11.96 -28.03
CA ARG A 103 -5.79 -10.61 -27.46
C ARG A 103 -4.45 -9.92 -27.44
N THR A 104 -4.43 -8.62 -27.70
CA THR A 104 -3.25 -7.76 -27.58
C THR A 104 -3.61 -6.49 -26.82
N TYR A 105 -2.63 -5.85 -26.22
CA TYR A 105 -2.81 -4.65 -25.42
C TYR A 105 -2.04 -3.47 -26.03
N GLU A 106 -2.61 -2.27 -25.95
CA GLU A 106 -1.99 -1.08 -26.54
C GLU A 106 -0.85 -0.53 -25.68
N ASN A 107 -1.05 -0.53 -24.37
CA ASN A 107 -0.13 0.09 -23.38
C ASN A 107 0.80 -0.94 -22.74
N LEU A 108 0.54 -2.22 -22.91
CA LEU A 108 1.22 -3.29 -22.19
C LEU A 108 1.88 -4.26 -23.17
N PRO A 109 3.13 -4.68 -22.93
CA PRO A 109 3.88 -5.54 -23.86
C PRO A 109 3.46 -7.00 -23.75
N PHE A 110 2.15 -7.28 -23.77
CA PHE A 110 1.60 -8.63 -23.66
C PHE A 110 0.68 -8.97 -24.83
N PHE A 111 0.56 -10.25 -25.10
CA PHE A 111 -0.53 -10.83 -25.88
C PHE A 111 -0.98 -12.16 -25.26
N VAL A 112 -2.20 -12.57 -25.58
CA VAL A 112 -2.79 -13.85 -25.16
C VAL A 112 -2.83 -14.80 -26.33
N THR A 113 -2.47 -16.06 -26.10
CA THR A 113 -2.58 -17.13 -27.09
C THR A 113 -2.80 -18.48 -26.43
N THR A 114 -3.39 -19.43 -27.15
CA THR A 114 -3.53 -20.82 -26.71
C THR A 114 -2.56 -21.69 -27.51
N VAL A 115 -1.76 -22.50 -26.83
CA VAL A 115 -0.71 -23.31 -27.42
C VAL A 115 -0.70 -24.74 -26.88
N ASP A 116 -0.26 -25.66 -27.73
CA ASP A 116 0.20 -26.99 -27.35
C ASP A 116 1.71 -26.97 -27.01
N GLU A 117 2.32 -28.10 -26.74
CA GLU A 117 3.75 -28.22 -26.42
C GLU A 117 4.64 -27.70 -27.57
N ALA A 118 4.25 -27.93 -28.81
CA ALA A 118 5.02 -27.46 -29.99
C ALA A 118 4.96 -25.93 -30.10
N GLY A 119 3.79 -25.34 -29.89
CA GLY A 119 3.59 -23.91 -29.87
C GLY A 119 4.32 -23.25 -28.67
N LEU A 120 4.31 -23.86 -27.50
CA LEU A 120 5.07 -23.38 -26.34
C LEU A 120 6.57 -23.31 -26.63
N GLU A 121 7.14 -24.35 -27.25
CA GLU A 121 8.55 -24.37 -27.65
C GLU A 121 8.89 -23.30 -28.69
N VAL A 122 7.97 -22.93 -29.58
CA VAL A 122 8.14 -21.81 -30.52
C VAL A 122 8.23 -20.49 -29.74
N LEU A 123 7.30 -20.25 -28.80
CA LEU A 123 7.31 -19.04 -27.95
C LEU A 123 8.61 -18.91 -27.19
N LEU A 124 9.09 -19.98 -26.54
CA LEU A 124 10.29 -19.98 -25.71
C LEU A 124 11.59 -19.74 -26.48
N ARG A 125 11.61 -20.03 -27.79
CA ARG A 125 12.80 -19.83 -28.66
C ARG A 125 12.83 -18.47 -29.33
N ASP A 126 11.73 -17.74 -29.39
CA ASP A 126 11.69 -16.43 -30.04
C ASP A 126 12.36 -15.36 -29.21
N PRO A 127 13.45 -14.71 -29.70
CA PRO A 127 14.17 -13.67 -28.93
C PRO A 127 13.33 -12.40 -28.70
N GLY A 128 12.19 -12.29 -29.34
CA GLY A 128 11.21 -11.23 -29.13
C GLY A 128 10.28 -11.45 -27.95
N ILE A 129 10.42 -12.58 -27.25
CA ILE A 129 9.61 -12.95 -26.09
C ILE A 129 10.49 -13.03 -24.85
N THR A 130 10.06 -12.42 -23.75
CA THR A 130 10.81 -12.36 -22.48
C THR A 130 10.19 -13.23 -21.38
N ALA A 131 8.90 -13.51 -21.45
CA ALA A 131 8.22 -14.38 -20.51
C ALA A 131 6.97 -15.01 -21.13
N VAL A 132 6.64 -16.21 -20.65
CA VAL A 132 5.38 -16.91 -20.95
C VAL A 132 4.80 -17.35 -19.61
N THR A 133 3.57 -16.95 -19.32
CA THR A 133 2.89 -17.19 -18.04
C THR A 133 1.53 -17.81 -18.30
N LEU A 134 1.11 -18.76 -17.46
CA LEU A 134 -0.23 -19.33 -17.55
C LEU A 134 -1.29 -18.23 -17.36
N ASN A 135 -2.33 -18.20 -18.18
CA ASN A 135 -3.50 -17.35 -17.97
C ASN A 135 -4.37 -17.97 -16.88
N ARG A 136 -4.20 -17.50 -15.65
CA ARG A 136 -4.88 -18.06 -14.48
C ARG A 136 -6.27 -17.46 -14.35
N ALA A 137 -7.17 -18.25 -13.79
CA ALA A 137 -8.49 -17.82 -13.36
C ALA A 137 -8.47 -17.53 -11.85
N ARG A 138 -9.08 -16.42 -11.44
CA ARG A 138 -9.11 -15.93 -10.06
C ARG A 138 -10.55 -15.79 -9.59
N ARG A 139 -10.78 -16.08 -8.31
CA ARG A 139 -12.09 -15.93 -7.69
C ARG A 139 -12.29 -14.50 -7.15
N PRO A 140 -13.53 -14.00 -7.07
CA PRO A 140 -13.82 -12.86 -6.20
C PRO A 140 -13.57 -13.31 -4.74
N ASN A 141 -13.05 -12.42 -3.90
CA ASN A 141 -12.80 -12.71 -2.48
C ASN A 141 -14.10 -12.76 -1.68
N ARG A 142 -14.94 -13.79 -1.95
CA ARG A 142 -16.31 -13.90 -1.41
C ARG A 142 -16.45 -14.73 -0.13
N ASP A 143 -15.41 -15.30 0.43
CA ASP A 143 -15.52 -16.41 1.40
C ASP A 143 -16.17 -16.09 2.75
N VAL A 144 -16.60 -14.85 3.03
CA VAL A 144 -17.30 -14.50 4.27
C VAL A 144 -18.54 -13.64 4.01
N VAL A 145 -19.27 -13.93 2.95
CA VAL A 145 -20.49 -13.19 2.63
C VAL A 145 -21.68 -13.77 3.40
N ARG A 146 -22.08 -13.13 4.51
CA ARG A 146 -23.44 -13.29 5.03
C ARG A 146 -24.35 -12.28 4.31
N LYS A 147 -24.99 -12.75 3.25
CA LYS A 147 -26.03 -11.94 2.57
C LYS A 147 -27.26 -11.85 3.46
N VAL A 148 -27.36 -10.79 4.24
CA VAL A 148 -28.62 -10.43 4.91
C VAL A 148 -29.19 -9.24 4.14
N ILE A 149 -30.26 -9.46 3.37
CA ILE A 149 -31.01 -8.36 2.75
C ILE A 149 -31.69 -7.62 3.89
N VAL A 150 -31.37 -6.34 4.07
CA VAL A 150 -31.87 -5.52 5.16
C VAL A 150 -32.93 -4.58 4.61
N SER A 151 -34.15 -4.68 5.13
CA SER A 151 -35.20 -3.71 4.80
C SER A 151 -34.96 -2.36 5.46
N ASP A 152 -35.49 -1.26 4.89
CA ASP A 152 -35.31 0.09 5.44
C ASP A 152 -35.70 0.22 6.93
N ASN A 153 -36.65 -0.55 7.40
CA ASN A 153 -37.07 -0.57 8.81
C ASN A 153 -36.07 -1.31 9.72
N GLU A 154 -35.45 -2.36 9.22
CA GLU A 154 -34.40 -3.11 9.94
C GLU A 154 -33.12 -2.29 9.99
N LEU A 155 -32.79 -1.59 8.91
CA LEU A 155 -31.66 -0.68 8.83
C LEU A 155 -31.74 0.48 9.83
N ALA A 156 -32.94 1.09 9.98
CA ALA A 156 -33.19 2.15 10.97
C ALA A 156 -33.04 1.64 12.42
N THR A 157 -33.32 0.36 12.66
CA THR A 157 -33.20 -0.27 13.98
C THR A 157 -31.71 -0.59 14.30
N LEU A 158 -30.94 -0.99 13.28
CA LEU A 158 -29.52 -1.27 13.39
C LEU A 158 -28.70 0.03 13.65
N ASN A 159 -29.07 1.13 12.99
CA ASN A 159 -28.47 2.46 13.22
C ASN A 159 -28.65 2.95 14.68
N ALA A 160 -29.77 2.65 15.31
CA ALA A 160 -30.00 3.01 16.70
C ALA A 160 -29.13 2.20 17.68
N SER A 161 -28.67 1.03 17.29
CA SER A 161 -27.87 0.12 18.12
C SER A 161 -26.34 0.34 17.97
N ALA A 162 -25.89 0.89 16.83
CA ALA A 162 -24.48 1.04 16.50
C ALA A 162 -23.72 2.07 17.38
N ASN A 163 -24.43 3.01 17.98
CA ASN A 163 -23.85 4.06 18.84
C ASN A 163 -23.31 3.56 20.19
N GLY A 164 -23.23 2.24 20.45
CA GLY A 164 -22.82 1.66 21.71
C GLY A 164 -21.88 0.45 21.65
N ALA A 165 -21.33 0.14 20.46
CA ALA A 165 -20.49 -1.04 20.27
C ALA A 165 -19.16 -0.95 21.02
N THR A 166 -18.78 -2.03 21.71
CA THR A 166 -17.53 -2.16 22.47
C THR A 166 -16.64 -3.28 21.93
N ALA A 167 -15.36 -3.32 22.36
CA ALA A 167 -14.44 -4.40 22.03
C ALA A 167 -14.92 -5.80 22.49
N GLU A 168 -15.82 -5.86 23.48
CA GLU A 168 -16.47 -7.10 23.96
C GLU A 168 -17.50 -7.62 22.94
N ASP A 169 -18.17 -6.72 22.20
CA ASP A 169 -19.12 -7.08 21.15
C ASP A 169 -18.39 -7.76 19.98
N ALA A 170 -17.20 -7.29 19.64
CA ALA A 170 -16.33 -7.91 18.64
C ALA A 170 -15.83 -9.31 19.06
N ALA A 171 -15.62 -9.55 20.37
CA ALA A 171 -15.22 -10.86 20.90
C ALA A 171 -16.36 -11.87 20.91
N ALA A 172 -17.58 -11.42 21.23
CA ALA A 172 -18.80 -12.26 21.19
C ALA A 172 -19.09 -12.73 19.76
N GLU A 173 -18.78 -11.93 18.79
CA GLU A 173 -18.96 -12.23 17.37
C GLU A 173 -17.93 -13.25 16.83
N ARG A 174 -16.67 -13.20 17.31
CA ARG A 174 -15.68 -14.25 17.03
C ARG A 174 -16.18 -15.62 17.44
N ALA A 175 -16.82 -15.72 18.61
CA ALA A 175 -17.39 -16.95 19.11
C ALA A 175 -18.57 -17.46 18.26
N ALA A 176 -19.35 -16.56 17.67
CA ALA A 176 -20.48 -16.91 16.79
C ALA A 176 -19.99 -17.43 15.41
N ARG A 177 -18.86 -16.95 14.90
CA ARG A 177 -18.28 -17.38 13.61
C ARG A 177 -17.72 -18.81 13.66
N SER A 178 -17.11 -19.22 14.77
CA SER A 178 -16.50 -20.56 14.92
C SER A 178 -17.52 -21.71 14.94
N HIS A 179 -18.82 -21.45 14.97
CA HIS A 179 -19.89 -22.44 15.07
C HIS A 179 -20.84 -22.48 13.88
N ALA A 180 -20.59 -21.73 12.80
CA ALA A 180 -21.52 -21.59 11.69
C ALA A 180 -21.16 -22.41 10.46
N THR A 181 -21.23 -23.76 10.59
CA THR A 181 -21.27 -24.70 9.45
C THR A 181 -22.68 -25.22 9.15
N SER A 182 -23.75 -24.52 9.48
CA SER A 182 -25.10 -24.91 9.07
C SER A 182 -26.02 -23.72 8.93
N SER A 183 -26.74 -23.71 7.82
CA SER A 183 -27.81 -22.78 7.48
C SER A 183 -28.84 -22.62 8.61
N SER A 184 -28.83 -21.49 9.30
CA SER A 184 -29.97 -21.06 10.10
C SER A 184 -30.09 -19.54 10.09
N THR A 185 -31.26 -19.09 9.67
CA THR A 185 -31.72 -17.70 9.59
C THR A 185 -32.04 -17.13 10.98
N SER A 186 -31.05 -17.03 11.87
CA SER A 186 -31.25 -16.33 13.13
C SER A 186 -30.10 -15.37 13.36
N THR A 187 -30.40 -14.07 13.24
CA THR A 187 -29.55 -12.96 13.64
C THR A 187 -29.17 -13.12 15.11
N PRO A 188 -27.87 -13.03 15.47
CA PRO A 188 -27.48 -12.91 16.88
C PRO A 188 -28.01 -11.55 17.39
N SER A 189 -28.87 -11.57 18.38
CA SER A 189 -29.36 -10.40 19.07
C SER A 189 -28.23 -9.80 19.90
N GLY A 190 -27.65 -8.67 19.46
CA GLY A 190 -26.77 -7.85 20.29
C GLY A 190 -25.44 -7.38 19.72
N ALA A 191 -25.02 -7.80 18.52
CA ALA A 191 -23.82 -7.26 17.89
C ALA A 191 -24.17 -6.01 17.05
N ALA A 192 -23.49 -4.90 17.30
CA ALA A 192 -23.65 -3.70 16.48
C ALA A 192 -23.08 -3.98 15.08
N THR A 193 -23.92 -3.73 14.06
CA THR A 193 -23.52 -3.91 12.65
C THR A 193 -23.02 -2.55 12.15
N PRO A 194 -21.75 -2.41 11.72
CA PRO A 194 -21.30 -1.19 11.08
C PRO A 194 -22.06 -0.97 9.77
N LEU A 195 -22.80 0.11 9.70
CA LEU A 195 -23.43 0.57 8.47
C LEU A 195 -22.39 1.34 7.64
N LEU A 196 -22.64 1.55 6.35
CA LEU A 196 -21.72 2.30 5.48
C LEU A 196 -21.39 3.69 6.07
N ASP A 197 -22.39 4.42 6.53
CA ASP A 197 -22.25 5.70 7.22
C ASP A 197 -21.46 5.61 8.56
N THR A 198 -21.48 4.46 9.22
CA THR A 198 -20.66 4.22 10.41
C THR A 198 -19.22 3.85 10.04
N SER A 199 -19.02 3.02 9.01
CA SER A 199 -17.67 2.60 8.59
C SER A 199 -16.84 3.76 8.06
N VAL A 200 -17.45 4.71 7.34
CA VAL A 200 -16.77 5.93 6.88
C VAL A 200 -16.40 6.85 8.03
N GLY A 201 -17.16 6.84 9.14
CA GLY A 201 -16.84 7.55 10.38
C GLY A 201 -15.59 7.01 11.07
N TYR A 202 -15.36 5.69 11.04
CA TYR A 202 -14.18 5.06 11.66
C TYR A 202 -12.84 5.42 11.00
N ILE A 203 -12.88 5.88 9.76
CA ILE A 203 -11.72 6.37 9.02
C ILE A 203 -11.69 7.90 8.92
N ASN A 204 -12.51 8.61 9.71
CA ASN A 204 -12.61 10.07 9.75
C ASN A 204 -12.96 10.74 8.40
N ALA A 205 -13.63 10.03 7.48
CA ALA A 205 -14.03 10.60 6.19
C ALA A 205 -15.09 11.70 6.35
N GLU A 206 -15.97 11.62 7.37
CA GLU A 206 -16.99 12.64 7.64
C GLU A 206 -16.37 14.00 8.02
N GLN A 207 -15.24 13.99 8.71
CA GLN A 207 -14.48 15.19 9.07
C GLN A 207 -13.88 15.86 7.83
N VAL A 208 -13.51 15.04 6.84
CA VAL A 208 -13.04 15.52 5.52
C VAL A 208 -14.20 16.12 4.72
N TRP A 209 -15.39 15.50 4.76
CA TRP A 209 -16.60 16.07 4.14
C TRP A 209 -17.00 17.41 4.74
N ALA A 210 -16.85 17.57 6.06
CA ALA A 210 -17.11 18.84 6.74
C ALA A 210 -16.22 19.98 6.26
N GLN A 211 -15.08 19.66 5.66
CA GLN A 211 -14.16 20.62 5.01
C GLN A 211 -14.52 20.89 3.55
N GLY A 212 -15.60 20.28 3.04
CA GLY A 212 -16.06 20.42 1.65
C GLY A 212 -15.37 19.48 0.66
N VAL A 213 -14.53 18.57 1.13
CA VAL A 213 -13.80 17.60 0.30
C VAL A 213 -14.61 16.30 0.23
N ILE A 214 -15.20 16.02 -0.92
CA ILE A 214 -16.12 14.89 -1.12
C ILE A 214 -15.73 13.97 -2.30
N GLY A 215 -14.56 14.20 -2.92
CA GLY A 215 -14.09 13.46 -4.08
C GLY A 215 -14.46 14.06 -5.44
N THR A 216 -15.10 15.23 -5.47
CA THR A 216 -15.56 15.87 -6.72
C THR A 216 -14.43 16.06 -7.73
N GLY A 217 -14.70 15.75 -8.99
CA GLY A 217 -13.74 15.84 -10.10
C GLY A 217 -12.77 14.67 -10.20
N GLN A 218 -12.90 13.66 -9.33
CA GLN A 218 -12.16 12.41 -9.40
C GLN A 218 -13.08 11.27 -9.85
N ALA A 219 -12.50 10.23 -10.46
CA ALA A 219 -13.18 8.99 -10.77
C ALA A 219 -12.45 7.81 -10.10
N ILE A 220 -13.21 6.75 -9.78
CA ILE A 220 -12.69 5.48 -9.25
C ILE A 220 -13.06 4.37 -10.22
N ALA A 221 -12.06 3.64 -10.72
CA ALA A 221 -12.29 2.45 -11.54
C ALA A 221 -12.51 1.23 -10.62
N ILE A 222 -13.62 0.51 -10.82
CA ILE A 222 -14.00 -0.68 -10.05
C ILE A 222 -13.90 -1.90 -10.98
N LEU A 223 -12.88 -2.72 -10.81
CA LEU A 223 -12.68 -3.97 -11.54
C LEU A 223 -13.31 -5.11 -10.73
N ASP A 224 -14.52 -5.50 -11.10
CA ASP A 224 -15.32 -6.44 -10.32
C ASP A 224 -16.35 -7.19 -11.20
N ASP A 225 -17.40 -7.78 -10.62
CA ASP A 225 -18.44 -8.56 -11.29
C ASP A 225 -19.52 -7.72 -11.98
N GLY A 226 -19.33 -6.40 -12.07
CA GLY A 226 -20.26 -5.45 -12.67
C GLY A 226 -20.94 -4.55 -11.62
N ILE A 227 -22.01 -3.84 -12.04
CA ILE A 227 -22.73 -2.89 -11.20
C ILE A 227 -24.21 -2.86 -11.59
N ASP A 228 -25.11 -2.72 -10.63
CA ASP A 228 -26.50 -2.30 -10.92
C ASP A 228 -26.55 -0.78 -11.15
N ALA A 229 -26.35 -0.36 -12.38
CA ALA A 229 -26.33 1.06 -12.76
C ALA A 229 -27.66 1.80 -12.47
N ASN A 230 -28.75 1.07 -12.20
CA ASN A 230 -30.04 1.66 -11.88
C ASN A 230 -30.27 1.84 -10.36
N HIS A 231 -29.33 1.40 -9.54
CA HIS A 231 -29.40 1.61 -8.09
C HIS A 231 -29.29 3.10 -7.75
N ASP A 232 -30.11 3.59 -6.83
CA ASP A 232 -30.20 5.02 -6.45
C ASP A 232 -28.83 5.59 -5.99
N MET A 233 -27.97 4.76 -5.36
CA MET A 233 -26.62 5.16 -4.97
C MET A 233 -25.71 5.58 -6.14
N PHE A 234 -26.04 5.19 -7.38
CA PHE A 234 -25.20 5.42 -8.56
C PHE A 234 -25.79 6.43 -9.53
N ALA A 235 -26.93 7.05 -9.18
CA ALA A 235 -27.59 8.00 -10.05
C ALA A 235 -26.67 9.14 -10.49
N GLY A 236 -26.38 9.20 -11.79
CA GLY A 236 -25.53 10.23 -12.41
C GLY A 236 -24.02 10.13 -12.09
N LYS A 237 -23.54 8.99 -11.57
CA LYS A 237 -22.14 8.81 -11.17
C LYS A 237 -21.30 8.00 -12.16
N ILE A 238 -21.92 7.19 -13.01
CA ILE A 238 -21.20 6.33 -13.95
C ILE A 238 -20.81 7.14 -15.18
N VAL A 239 -19.50 7.33 -15.40
CA VAL A 239 -18.97 8.18 -16.49
C VAL A 239 -18.36 7.37 -17.64
N ALA A 240 -17.97 6.13 -17.40
CA ALA A 240 -17.53 5.16 -18.40
C ALA A 240 -17.78 3.74 -17.91
N GLU A 241 -17.92 2.79 -18.84
CA GLU A 241 -18.13 1.39 -18.53
C GLU A 241 -17.37 0.51 -19.52
N ALA A 242 -16.91 -0.66 -19.04
CA ALA A 242 -16.34 -1.70 -19.89
C ALA A 242 -16.64 -3.11 -19.33
N CYS A 243 -16.51 -4.10 -20.20
CA CYS A 243 -16.56 -5.51 -19.84
C CYS A 243 -15.45 -6.27 -20.57
N PHE A 244 -14.75 -7.11 -19.83
CA PHE A 244 -13.75 -8.05 -20.33
C PHE A 244 -14.02 -9.41 -19.67
N SER A 245 -14.65 -10.33 -20.41
CA SER A 245 -15.12 -11.62 -19.92
C SER A 245 -14.61 -12.69 -20.89
N ASP A 246 -13.40 -13.14 -20.65
CA ASP A 246 -12.70 -14.05 -21.54
C ASP A 246 -13.30 -15.46 -21.48
N THR A 247 -13.43 -16.09 -22.65
CA THR A 247 -13.94 -17.45 -22.82
C THR A 247 -12.89 -18.27 -23.58
N PHE A 248 -12.21 -19.17 -22.88
CA PHE A 248 -11.13 -20.00 -23.44
C PHE A 248 -11.52 -21.45 -23.54
N ASP A 249 -12.46 -21.90 -22.74
CA ASP A 249 -13.01 -23.27 -22.76
C ASP A 249 -14.49 -23.26 -23.17
N ALA A 250 -14.98 -24.40 -23.63
CA ALA A 250 -16.38 -24.56 -24.03
C ALA A 250 -17.36 -24.42 -22.83
N ALA A 251 -16.86 -24.51 -21.62
CA ALA A 251 -17.62 -24.32 -20.38
C ALA A 251 -17.73 -22.84 -19.99
N ASP A 252 -16.95 -21.96 -20.62
CA ASP A 252 -16.94 -20.54 -20.31
C ASP A 252 -18.10 -19.80 -20.99
N GLU A 253 -18.77 -18.94 -20.23
CA GLU A 253 -19.84 -18.07 -20.71
C GLU A 253 -19.50 -16.62 -20.42
N SER A 254 -19.47 -15.78 -21.45
CA SER A 254 -19.22 -14.35 -21.27
C SER A 254 -20.34 -13.67 -20.50
N LEU A 255 -19.97 -12.86 -19.51
CA LEU A 255 -20.87 -12.00 -18.75
C LEU A 255 -20.98 -10.58 -19.32
N CYS A 256 -20.38 -10.29 -20.50
CA CYS A 256 -20.62 -9.03 -21.19
C CYS A 256 -22.03 -8.99 -21.80
N ALA A 257 -22.71 -7.85 -21.71
CA ALA A 257 -24.10 -7.69 -22.15
C ALA A 257 -24.34 -8.02 -23.63
N ASN A 258 -23.30 -7.89 -24.47
CA ASN A 258 -23.36 -8.26 -25.89
C ASN A 258 -23.03 -9.74 -26.19
N GLY A 259 -22.70 -10.53 -25.14
CA GLY A 259 -22.28 -11.94 -25.26
C GLY A 259 -20.90 -12.16 -25.86
N ASN A 260 -20.13 -11.12 -26.14
CA ASN A 260 -18.75 -11.22 -26.64
C ASN A 260 -17.73 -11.15 -25.47
N VAL A 261 -16.49 -11.50 -25.74
CA VAL A 261 -15.40 -11.47 -24.73
C VAL A 261 -14.98 -10.06 -24.30
N SER A 262 -15.52 -9.02 -24.95
CA SER A 262 -15.32 -7.63 -24.56
C SER A 262 -16.43 -6.71 -25.07
N GLN A 263 -16.72 -5.68 -24.28
CA GLN A 263 -17.62 -4.59 -24.63
C GLN A 263 -17.17 -3.31 -23.94
N ILE A 264 -17.24 -2.18 -24.65
CA ILE A 264 -16.89 -0.87 -24.11
C ILE A 264 -18.07 0.08 -24.36
N GLY A 265 -18.38 0.93 -23.39
CA GLY A 265 -19.42 1.94 -23.45
C GLY A 265 -20.59 1.63 -22.52
N THR A 266 -21.57 2.53 -22.51
CA THR A 266 -22.72 2.48 -21.62
C THR A 266 -23.45 1.14 -21.67
N GLY A 267 -23.72 0.57 -20.51
CA GLY A 267 -24.40 -0.72 -20.34
C GLY A 267 -23.47 -1.94 -20.46
N SER A 268 -22.15 -1.75 -20.61
CA SER A 268 -21.25 -2.88 -20.74
C SER A 268 -20.90 -3.56 -19.43
N ALA A 269 -20.90 -2.85 -18.32
CA ALA A 269 -20.63 -3.37 -16.98
C ALA A 269 -21.91 -3.59 -16.14
N SER A 270 -23.09 -3.30 -16.68
CA SER A 270 -24.35 -3.30 -15.94
C SER A 270 -25.28 -4.48 -16.28
N LEU A 271 -24.72 -5.59 -16.76
CA LEU A 271 -25.48 -6.83 -16.88
C LEU A 271 -25.57 -7.51 -15.51
N CYS A 272 -26.72 -7.32 -14.87
CA CYS A 272 -27.04 -7.94 -13.60
C CYS A 272 -28.25 -8.88 -13.76
N PRO A 273 -28.05 -10.15 -14.15
CA PRO A 273 -29.16 -11.07 -14.37
C PRO A 273 -29.97 -11.28 -13.08
N SER A 274 -31.30 -11.17 -13.20
CA SER A 274 -32.21 -11.35 -12.07
C SER A 274 -32.07 -12.75 -11.46
N GLY A 275 -31.92 -12.84 -10.14
CA GLY A 275 -31.83 -14.11 -9.43
C GLY A 275 -30.44 -14.75 -9.43
N THR A 276 -29.42 -14.05 -9.87
CA THR A 276 -28.01 -14.45 -9.79
C THR A 276 -27.26 -13.57 -8.81
N THR A 277 -26.04 -13.96 -8.45
CA THR A 277 -25.11 -13.15 -7.63
C THR A 277 -24.24 -12.21 -8.47
N VAL A 278 -24.38 -12.22 -9.78
CA VAL A 278 -23.67 -11.30 -10.69
C VAL A 278 -24.07 -9.86 -10.36
N CYS A 279 -23.08 -8.97 -10.29
CA CYS A 279 -23.16 -7.57 -9.86
C CYS A 279 -23.44 -7.35 -8.35
N ASP A 280 -23.66 -8.36 -7.55
CA ASP A 280 -23.86 -8.18 -6.11
C ASP A 280 -22.60 -7.57 -5.48
N HIS A 281 -21.45 -8.17 -5.77
CA HIS A 281 -20.19 -7.82 -5.15
C HIS A 281 -19.67 -6.46 -5.68
N GLY A 282 -19.63 -6.26 -6.98
CA GLY A 282 -19.15 -5.01 -7.57
C GLY A 282 -20.06 -3.81 -7.26
N SER A 283 -21.41 -4.01 -7.20
CA SER A 283 -22.31 -2.97 -6.71
C SER A 283 -22.02 -2.60 -5.27
N HIS A 284 -21.76 -3.60 -4.41
CA HIS A 284 -21.44 -3.37 -3.00
C HIS A 284 -20.14 -2.60 -2.84
N VAL A 285 -19.08 -3.01 -3.52
CA VAL A 285 -17.77 -2.37 -3.57
C VAL A 285 -17.86 -0.93 -4.09
N ALA A 286 -18.58 -0.71 -5.20
CA ALA A 286 -18.78 0.63 -5.77
C ALA A 286 -19.53 1.56 -4.81
N GLY A 287 -20.54 1.04 -4.09
CA GLY A 287 -21.28 1.78 -3.08
C GLY A 287 -20.40 2.26 -1.93
N ILE A 288 -19.48 1.41 -1.45
CA ILE A 288 -18.52 1.80 -0.41
C ILE A 288 -17.58 2.89 -0.92
N ALA A 289 -17.03 2.74 -2.12
CA ALA A 289 -16.05 3.69 -2.65
C ALA A 289 -16.66 5.08 -2.88
N ALA A 290 -17.83 5.16 -3.54
CA ALA A 290 -18.37 6.44 -4.01
C ALA A 290 -19.90 6.52 -4.07
N GLY A 291 -20.64 5.59 -3.51
CA GLY A 291 -22.12 5.64 -3.52
C GLY A 291 -22.67 6.91 -2.88
N ASN A 292 -23.84 7.38 -3.34
CA ASN A 292 -24.50 8.57 -2.78
C ASN A 292 -26.02 8.44 -2.90
N ASP A 293 -26.63 7.89 -1.87
CA ASP A 293 -28.08 7.76 -1.79
C ASP A 293 -28.65 8.73 -0.75
N GLN A 294 -29.65 9.48 -1.14
CA GLN A 294 -30.37 10.45 -0.31
C GLN A 294 -31.87 10.15 -0.35
N ILE A 295 -32.27 9.00 0.19
CA ILE A 295 -33.71 8.64 0.27
C ILE A 295 -34.31 9.12 1.59
N GLY A 296 -35.25 10.04 1.52
CA GLY A 296 -36.03 10.53 2.67
C GLY A 296 -35.14 11.26 3.70
N SER A 297 -35.14 10.77 4.94
CA SER A 297 -34.32 11.30 6.04
C SER A 297 -33.01 10.51 6.25
N THR A 298 -32.78 9.44 5.49
CA THR A 298 -31.62 8.58 5.61
C THR A 298 -30.66 8.88 4.46
N THR A 299 -29.43 9.20 4.78
CA THR A 299 -28.36 9.44 3.80
C THR A 299 -27.36 8.30 3.91
N ARG A 300 -27.11 7.61 2.80
CA ARG A 300 -26.07 6.55 2.73
C ARG A 300 -25.00 7.00 1.75
N ARG A 301 -23.80 7.19 2.25
CA ARG A 301 -22.68 7.73 1.48
C ARG A 301 -21.47 6.83 1.56
N GLY A 302 -20.91 6.51 0.40
CA GLY A 302 -19.55 5.98 0.30
C GLY A 302 -18.51 7.01 0.67
N VAL A 303 -17.27 6.57 0.81
CA VAL A 303 -16.15 7.40 1.30
C VAL A 303 -15.99 8.67 0.46
N ALA A 304 -15.96 8.56 -0.87
CA ALA A 304 -15.85 9.69 -1.79
C ALA A 304 -17.16 9.90 -2.56
N TYR A 305 -18.24 10.21 -1.85
CA TYR A 305 -19.59 10.26 -2.44
C TYR A 305 -19.77 11.32 -3.54
N GLY A 306 -18.85 12.22 -3.73
CA GLY A 306 -18.80 13.19 -4.83
C GLY A 306 -17.95 12.74 -6.02
N ALA A 307 -17.25 11.61 -5.93
CA ALA A 307 -16.45 11.06 -7.04
C ALA A 307 -17.34 10.31 -8.04
N ASP A 308 -16.89 10.24 -9.29
CA ASP A 308 -17.49 9.44 -10.35
C ASP A 308 -17.02 7.98 -10.29
N LEU A 309 -17.74 7.09 -10.97
CA LEU A 309 -17.46 5.66 -11.05
C LEU A 309 -17.18 5.21 -12.49
N ILE A 310 -16.23 4.30 -12.64
CA ILE A 310 -15.92 3.60 -13.88
C ILE A 310 -15.97 2.10 -13.60
N PRO A 311 -17.16 1.48 -13.59
CA PRO A 311 -17.27 0.05 -13.39
C PRO A 311 -16.75 -0.72 -14.60
N ILE A 312 -15.98 -1.76 -14.34
CA ILE A 312 -15.41 -2.66 -15.35
C ILE A 312 -15.66 -4.11 -14.90
N GLN A 313 -16.54 -4.79 -15.62
CA GLN A 313 -16.80 -6.21 -15.41
C GLN A 313 -15.61 -7.03 -15.93
N VAL A 314 -15.03 -7.90 -15.08
CA VAL A 314 -13.84 -8.70 -15.41
C VAL A 314 -14.00 -10.21 -15.16
N PHE A 315 -15.20 -10.66 -14.80
CA PHE A 315 -15.48 -12.07 -14.51
C PHE A 315 -16.12 -12.78 -15.69
N THR A 316 -15.95 -14.08 -15.73
CA THR A 316 -16.51 -15.03 -16.69
C THR A 316 -17.26 -16.09 -15.89
N ARG A 317 -18.42 -16.52 -16.35
CA ARG A 317 -19.08 -17.69 -15.77
C ARG A 317 -18.41 -18.94 -16.32
N VAL A 318 -17.95 -19.80 -15.42
CA VAL A 318 -17.36 -21.08 -15.73
C VAL A 318 -18.34 -22.17 -15.29
N ASN A 319 -18.81 -23.00 -16.24
CA ASN A 319 -19.76 -24.07 -16.02
C ASN A 319 -18.98 -25.41 -15.96
N ASP A 320 -18.00 -25.49 -15.09
CA ASP A 320 -17.13 -26.66 -14.89
C ASP A 320 -16.96 -26.93 -13.40
N PRO A 321 -17.59 -27.99 -12.84
CA PRO A 321 -17.50 -28.32 -11.43
C PRO A 321 -16.05 -28.48 -10.92
N ASP A 322 -15.15 -28.99 -11.74
CA ASP A 322 -13.74 -29.18 -11.35
C ASP A 322 -13.02 -27.85 -11.09
N SER A 323 -13.45 -26.79 -11.78
CA SER A 323 -12.94 -25.41 -11.59
C SER A 323 -13.71 -24.63 -10.52
N CYS A 324 -14.88 -25.16 -10.08
CA CYS A 324 -15.84 -24.46 -9.20
C CYS A 324 -16.05 -25.15 -7.86
N ASP A 325 -15.11 -25.95 -7.33
CA ASP A 325 -15.21 -26.66 -6.06
C ASP A 325 -16.46 -27.54 -5.94
N ASP A 326 -16.70 -28.35 -6.94
CA ASP A 326 -17.87 -29.24 -7.08
C ASP A 326 -19.21 -28.51 -7.28
N GLU A 327 -19.26 -27.16 -7.34
CA GLU A 327 -20.45 -26.40 -7.72
C GLU A 327 -20.67 -26.45 -9.24
N PRO A 328 -21.92 -26.48 -9.72
CA PRO A 328 -22.21 -26.56 -11.15
C PRO A 328 -21.62 -25.43 -12.01
N SER A 329 -21.46 -24.25 -11.43
CA SER A 329 -20.86 -23.06 -12.05
C SER A 329 -20.40 -22.05 -11.01
N CYS A 330 -19.42 -21.24 -11.40
CA CYS A 330 -18.93 -20.12 -10.60
C CYS A 330 -18.47 -18.97 -11.51
N GLU A 331 -18.22 -17.80 -10.91
CA GLU A 331 -17.61 -16.67 -11.60
C GLU A 331 -16.10 -16.63 -11.29
N LEU A 332 -15.27 -16.64 -12.34
CA LEU A 332 -13.83 -16.52 -12.27
C LEU A 332 -13.34 -15.36 -13.15
N SER A 333 -12.33 -14.65 -12.70
CA SER A 333 -11.66 -13.61 -13.51
C SER A 333 -10.33 -14.15 -14.03
N TYR A 334 -10.17 -14.15 -15.35
CA TYR A 334 -8.89 -14.50 -15.97
C TYR A 334 -7.89 -13.34 -15.87
N ASP A 335 -6.61 -13.65 -15.67
CA ASP A 335 -5.53 -12.64 -15.64
C ASP A 335 -5.56 -11.75 -16.90
N SER A 336 -5.86 -12.33 -18.06
CA SER A 336 -5.99 -11.59 -19.32
C SER A 336 -7.14 -10.58 -19.34
N ALA A 337 -8.24 -10.86 -18.65
CA ALA A 337 -9.38 -9.95 -18.51
C ALA A 337 -9.03 -8.77 -17.60
N THR A 338 -8.42 -9.03 -16.44
CA THR A 338 -7.98 -7.96 -15.52
C THR A 338 -6.87 -7.11 -16.14
N VAL A 339 -5.91 -7.69 -16.85
CA VAL A 339 -4.90 -6.95 -17.62
C VAL A 339 -5.55 -6.08 -18.71
N ALA A 340 -6.61 -6.56 -19.38
CA ALA A 340 -7.37 -5.76 -20.35
C ALA A 340 -8.09 -4.59 -19.70
N ALA A 341 -8.67 -4.81 -18.51
CA ALA A 341 -9.32 -3.77 -17.73
C ALA A 341 -8.32 -2.69 -17.30
N LEU A 342 -7.18 -3.05 -16.73
CA LEU A 342 -6.11 -2.12 -16.36
C LEU A 342 -5.59 -1.34 -17.59
N ASN A 343 -5.39 -2.02 -18.74
CA ASN A 343 -5.03 -1.36 -20.00
C ASN A 343 -6.09 -0.36 -20.45
N HIS A 344 -7.37 -0.67 -20.22
CA HIS A 344 -8.47 0.26 -20.53
C HIS A 344 -8.47 1.46 -19.58
N VAL A 345 -8.24 1.27 -18.28
CA VAL A 345 -8.08 2.37 -17.30
C VAL A 345 -6.93 3.29 -17.72
N ILE A 346 -5.78 2.76 -18.13
CA ILE A 346 -4.65 3.56 -18.67
C ILE A 346 -5.12 4.45 -19.82
N ASN A 347 -5.93 3.95 -20.74
CA ASN A 347 -6.47 4.75 -21.83
C ASN A 347 -7.41 5.86 -21.34
N LEU A 348 -8.25 5.55 -20.36
CA LEU A 348 -9.22 6.49 -19.80
C LEU A 348 -8.59 7.65 -19.01
N THR A 349 -7.33 7.53 -18.55
CA THR A 349 -6.61 8.64 -17.88
C THR A 349 -6.41 9.87 -18.78
N SER A 350 -6.64 9.73 -20.09
CA SER A 350 -6.64 10.87 -21.02
C SER A 350 -7.93 11.70 -20.99
N SER A 351 -9.02 11.11 -20.49
CA SER A 351 -10.36 11.70 -20.54
C SER A 351 -10.92 11.98 -19.14
N PHE A 352 -10.47 11.25 -18.13
CA PHE A 352 -10.94 11.36 -16.75
C PHE A 352 -9.76 11.51 -15.79
N SER A 353 -9.98 12.27 -14.72
CA SER A 353 -9.08 12.30 -13.57
C SER A 353 -9.36 11.10 -12.67
N ILE A 354 -8.68 9.99 -12.93
CA ILE A 354 -8.85 8.75 -12.17
C ILE A 354 -7.92 8.79 -10.97
N ALA A 355 -8.48 8.70 -9.76
CA ALA A 355 -7.72 8.71 -8.52
C ALA A 355 -7.22 7.31 -8.17
N ALA A 356 -8.08 6.31 -8.29
CA ALA A 356 -7.79 4.95 -7.89
C ALA A 356 -8.41 3.91 -8.82
N THR A 357 -7.78 2.74 -8.84
CA THR A 357 -8.33 1.50 -9.40
C THR A 357 -8.51 0.51 -8.27
N ASN A 358 -9.71 -0.03 -8.07
CA ASN A 358 -10.03 -0.99 -7.02
C ASN A 358 -10.12 -2.41 -7.59
N MET A 359 -9.41 -3.35 -6.97
CA MET A 359 -9.41 -4.78 -7.30
C MET A 359 -9.71 -5.59 -6.05
N SER A 360 -11.02 -5.85 -5.78
CA SER A 360 -11.48 -6.67 -4.66
C SER A 360 -11.50 -8.16 -5.06
N LEU A 361 -10.37 -8.68 -5.54
CA LEU A 361 -10.19 -10.03 -6.05
C LEU A 361 -8.80 -10.59 -5.74
N GLY A 362 -8.66 -11.89 -5.66
CA GLY A 362 -7.39 -12.55 -5.43
C GLY A 362 -7.48 -14.07 -5.48
N SER A 363 -6.35 -14.73 -5.45
CA SER A 363 -6.19 -16.16 -5.33
C SER A 363 -4.75 -16.50 -4.99
N GLU A 364 -4.47 -17.73 -4.54
CA GLU A 364 -3.13 -18.24 -4.26
C GLU A 364 -2.34 -17.41 -3.25
N LEU A 365 -2.16 -17.95 -2.07
CA LEU A 365 -1.40 -17.32 -0.99
C LEU A 365 0.09 -17.23 -1.33
N THR A 366 0.69 -16.10 -1.04
CA THR A 366 2.13 -15.86 -1.11
C THR A 366 2.62 -15.05 0.10
N ASN A 367 3.84 -15.32 0.53
CA ASN A 367 4.52 -14.61 1.62
C ASN A 367 5.69 -13.74 1.13
N THR A 368 5.82 -13.55 -0.17
CA THR A 368 6.85 -12.74 -0.80
C THR A 368 6.22 -11.83 -1.85
N ALA A 369 6.85 -10.68 -2.09
CA ALA A 369 6.46 -9.80 -3.19
C ALA A 369 6.46 -10.56 -4.53
N CYS A 370 5.45 -10.30 -5.35
CA CYS A 370 5.23 -10.97 -6.63
C CYS A 370 5.39 -10.04 -7.84
N ASP A 371 6.48 -9.28 -7.87
CA ASP A 371 6.74 -8.28 -8.91
C ASP A 371 7.01 -8.86 -10.31
N ASN A 372 7.05 -10.17 -10.44
CA ASN A 372 7.00 -10.88 -11.71
C ASN A 372 5.57 -11.15 -12.21
N ASN A 373 4.55 -10.73 -11.46
CA ASN A 373 3.14 -10.87 -11.83
C ASN A 373 2.80 -10.10 -13.12
N VAL A 374 1.89 -10.64 -13.93
CA VAL A 374 1.49 -10.04 -15.21
C VAL A 374 0.80 -8.67 -15.06
N HIS A 375 0.17 -8.40 -13.91
CA HIS A 375 -0.49 -7.12 -13.61
C HIS A 375 0.50 -6.00 -13.27
N LYS A 376 1.72 -6.34 -12.80
CA LYS A 376 2.72 -5.38 -12.31
C LYS A 376 2.98 -4.23 -13.28
N THR A 377 3.20 -4.55 -14.57
CA THR A 377 3.49 -3.51 -15.58
C THR A 377 2.33 -2.52 -15.77
N ALA A 378 1.09 -2.98 -15.66
CA ALA A 378 -0.08 -2.12 -15.75
C ALA A 378 -0.23 -1.23 -14.51
N ILE A 379 -0.03 -1.81 -13.32
CA ILE A 379 -0.09 -1.12 -12.03
C ILE A 379 0.99 -0.04 -11.95
N ASP A 380 2.23 -0.36 -12.35
CA ASP A 380 3.33 0.62 -12.42
C ASP A 380 3.01 1.76 -13.38
N THR A 381 2.45 1.45 -14.55
CA THR A 381 2.05 2.48 -15.52
C THR A 381 0.95 3.38 -14.98
N LEU A 382 -0.04 2.83 -14.27
CA LEU A 382 -1.09 3.60 -13.62
C LEU A 382 -0.52 4.48 -12.51
N ARG A 383 0.37 3.95 -11.68
CA ARG A 383 1.07 4.69 -10.63
C ARG A 383 1.88 5.86 -11.20
N ASP A 384 2.62 5.65 -12.28
CA ASP A 384 3.33 6.71 -13.01
C ASP A 384 2.39 7.81 -13.51
N LEU A 385 1.16 7.46 -13.88
CA LEU A 385 0.12 8.40 -14.31
C LEU A 385 -0.65 9.02 -13.13
N GLY A 386 -0.27 8.71 -11.90
CA GLY A 386 -0.88 9.23 -10.67
C GLY A 386 -2.16 8.52 -10.25
N VAL A 387 -2.40 7.30 -10.74
CA VAL A 387 -3.52 6.44 -10.35
C VAL A 387 -3.01 5.33 -9.44
N LEU A 388 -3.52 5.25 -8.21
CA LEU A 388 -3.18 4.18 -7.27
C LEU A 388 -4.07 2.96 -7.47
N THR A 389 -3.51 1.77 -7.35
CA THR A 389 -4.27 0.53 -7.42
C THR A 389 -4.39 -0.08 -6.03
N THR A 390 -5.61 -0.19 -5.51
CA THR A 390 -5.90 -0.85 -4.24
C THR A 390 -6.30 -2.31 -4.48
N ILE A 391 -5.72 -3.25 -3.73
CA ILE A 391 -5.94 -4.70 -3.91
C ILE A 391 -6.23 -5.35 -2.56
N ALA A 392 -7.24 -6.21 -2.53
CA ALA A 392 -7.62 -6.97 -1.35
C ALA A 392 -6.54 -8.00 -0.95
N ALA A 393 -6.19 -8.06 0.34
CA ALA A 393 -5.22 -9.01 0.86
C ALA A 393 -5.70 -10.47 0.85
N GLY A 394 -7.03 -10.70 0.80
CA GLY A 394 -7.65 -12.00 0.81
C GLY A 394 -8.23 -12.40 2.17
N ASN A 395 -9.01 -13.52 2.19
CA ASN A 395 -9.84 -13.92 3.32
C ASN A 395 -9.58 -15.36 3.79
N ALA A 396 -8.36 -15.86 3.61
CA ALA A 396 -7.98 -17.23 3.95
C ALA A 396 -7.44 -17.39 5.39
N GLU A 397 -7.69 -16.43 6.30
CA GLU A 397 -7.19 -16.43 7.69
C GLU A 397 -5.65 -16.56 7.77
N ALA A 398 -4.94 -16.16 6.71
CA ALA A 398 -3.51 -16.39 6.61
C ALA A 398 -2.73 -15.30 7.37
N VAL A 399 -1.77 -15.75 8.19
CA VAL A 399 -0.83 -14.86 8.88
C VAL A 399 0.54 -14.98 8.21
N GLY A 400 1.10 -13.85 7.77
CA GLY A 400 2.36 -13.79 7.05
C GLY A 400 2.24 -13.98 5.54
N SER A 401 1.03 -14.05 4.98
CA SER A 401 0.77 -14.22 3.55
C SER A 401 -0.43 -13.40 3.10
N VAL A 402 -0.45 -13.02 1.84
CA VAL A 402 -1.58 -12.37 1.16
C VAL A 402 -1.92 -13.13 -0.12
N GLU A 403 -3.10 -12.90 -0.67
CA GLU A 403 -3.48 -13.44 -1.98
C GLU A 403 -2.87 -12.60 -3.11
N ASN A 404 -2.47 -13.29 -4.16
CA ASN A 404 -2.03 -12.70 -5.41
C ASN A 404 -3.26 -12.15 -6.18
N PRO A 405 -3.29 -10.87 -6.67
CA PRO A 405 -2.14 -9.98 -6.92
C PRO A 405 -1.85 -8.95 -5.81
N GLY A 406 -2.44 -9.04 -4.61
CA GLY A 406 -2.16 -8.14 -3.48
C GLY A 406 -0.68 -8.12 -3.02
N CYS A 407 0.15 -9.04 -3.51
CA CYS A 407 1.59 -9.10 -3.24
C CYS A 407 2.45 -8.19 -4.15
N ILE A 408 1.85 -7.44 -5.06
CA ILE A 408 2.58 -6.52 -5.96
C ILE A 408 3.03 -5.29 -5.19
N SER A 409 4.33 -5.04 -5.10
CA SER A 409 4.95 -4.02 -4.24
C SER A 409 4.62 -2.56 -4.57
N THR A 410 3.96 -2.28 -5.68
CA THR A 410 3.55 -0.92 -6.11
C THR A 410 2.04 -0.73 -6.10
N ALA A 411 1.29 -1.74 -5.67
CA ALA A 411 -0.12 -1.62 -5.32
C ALA A 411 -0.27 -1.28 -3.83
N ILE A 412 -1.41 -0.76 -3.43
CA ILE A 412 -1.78 -0.65 -2.01
C ILE A 412 -2.55 -1.91 -1.62
N THR A 413 -1.92 -2.76 -0.83
CA THR A 413 -2.51 -3.99 -0.33
C THR A 413 -3.35 -3.69 0.92
N VAL A 414 -4.63 -4.02 0.86
CA VAL A 414 -5.59 -3.64 1.90
C VAL A 414 -6.10 -4.88 2.63
N SER A 415 -5.97 -4.91 3.97
CA SER A 415 -6.60 -5.90 4.80
C SER A 415 -7.78 -5.32 5.60
N SER A 416 -8.56 -6.20 6.21
CA SER A 416 -9.81 -5.86 6.88
C SER A 416 -9.62 -5.58 8.37
N SER A 417 -10.39 -4.62 8.90
CA SER A 417 -10.54 -4.37 10.31
C SER A 417 -11.99 -4.48 10.77
N ILE A 418 -12.17 -4.87 12.05
CA ILE A 418 -13.42 -4.75 12.79
C ILE A 418 -13.31 -3.48 13.62
N ILE A 419 -13.91 -2.38 13.17
CA ILE A 419 -13.75 -1.06 13.81
C ILE A 419 -12.25 -0.69 13.88
N THR A 420 -11.64 -0.80 15.04
CA THR A 420 -10.23 -0.41 15.31
C THR A 420 -9.30 -1.58 15.55
N VAL A 421 -9.74 -2.83 15.31
CA VAL A 421 -8.91 -4.02 15.48
C VAL A 421 -8.85 -4.81 14.17
N PRO A 422 -7.73 -5.47 13.85
CA PRO A 422 -7.63 -6.29 12.65
C PRO A 422 -8.65 -7.43 12.65
N ASP A 423 -9.20 -7.74 11.49
CA ASP A 423 -10.11 -8.88 11.31
C ASP A 423 -9.31 -10.18 11.22
N SER A 424 -9.51 -11.08 12.17
CA SER A 424 -8.78 -12.37 12.20
C SER A 424 -9.16 -13.35 11.07
N THR A 425 -10.21 -13.05 10.31
CA THR A 425 -10.62 -13.86 9.14
C THR A 425 -9.98 -13.37 7.84
N ALA A 426 -9.39 -12.19 7.86
CA ALA A 426 -8.64 -11.64 6.74
C ALA A 426 -7.19 -12.13 6.73
N ASN A 427 -6.54 -12.04 5.59
CA ASN A 427 -5.11 -12.27 5.47
C ASN A 427 -4.33 -11.05 5.99
N HIS A 428 -3.28 -11.32 6.76
CA HIS A 428 -2.41 -10.29 7.31
C HIS A 428 -0.94 -10.67 7.14
N ALA A 429 -0.14 -9.73 6.65
CA ALA A 429 1.28 -9.92 6.42
C ALA A 429 2.03 -8.58 6.54
N PRO A 430 3.36 -8.58 6.71
CA PRO A 430 4.16 -7.35 6.66
C PRO A 430 4.07 -6.57 5.35
N MET A 431 3.57 -7.17 4.29
CA MET A 431 3.33 -6.54 2.98
C MET A 431 1.90 -5.98 2.82
N VAL A 432 1.10 -5.98 3.87
CA VAL A 432 -0.17 -5.24 3.89
C VAL A 432 0.13 -3.80 4.26
N ASP A 433 -0.17 -2.88 3.37
CA ASP A 433 0.17 -1.47 3.52
C ASP A 433 -0.77 -0.79 4.52
N VAL A 434 -2.09 -1.06 4.41
CA VAL A 434 -3.09 -0.43 5.28
C VAL A 434 -4.23 -1.38 5.66
N LEU A 435 -4.91 -1.04 6.76
CA LEU A 435 -6.22 -1.60 7.14
C LEU A 435 -7.33 -0.59 6.84
N ALA A 436 -8.51 -1.12 6.56
CA ALA A 436 -9.75 -0.35 6.54
C ALA A 436 -10.93 -1.19 7.04
N PRO A 437 -12.07 -0.58 7.42
CA PRO A 437 -13.24 -1.33 7.86
C PRO A 437 -13.73 -2.31 6.78
N GLY A 438 -13.84 -3.59 7.11
CA GLY A 438 -14.26 -4.62 6.16
C GLY A 438 -15.26 -5.60 6.71
N VAL A 439 -15.73 -5.43 7.95
CA VAL A 439 -16.63 -6.39 8.61
C VAL A 439 -18.01 -5.80 8.83
N PHE A 440 -19.04 -6.55 8.37
CA PHE A 440 -20.46 -6.16 8.41
C PHE A 440 -20.77 -4.83 7.72
N ILE A 441 -20.15 -4.57 6.63
CA ILE A 441 -20.37 -3.36 5.84
C ILE A 441 -21.68 -3.49 5.05
N VAL A 442 -22.59 -2.53 5.23
CA VAL A 442 -23.84 -2.44 4.48
C VAL A 442 -23.64 -1.55 3.26
N SER A 443 -23.90 -2.06 2.07
CA SER A 443 -23.81 -1.28 0.83
C SER A 443 -24.78 -1.78 -0.23
N ALA A 444 -24.80 -1.14 -1.41
CA ALA A 444 -25.69 -1.42 -2.52
C ALA A 444 -25.55 -2.86 -3.05
N VAL A 445 -26.69 -3.46 -3.38
CA VAL A 445 -26.76 -4.69 -4.19
C VAL A 445 -27.88 -4.55 -5.22
N PRO A 446 -27.94 -5.38 -6.28
CA PRO A 446 -28.94 -5.25 -7.33
C PRO A 446 -30.39 -5.16 -6.84
N ASN A 447 -31.23 -4.58 -7.70
CA ASN A 447 -32.64 -4.30 -7.46
C ASN A 447 -32.92 -3.21 -6.43
N ASN A 448 -32.05 -2.20 -6.39
CA ASN A 448 -32.14 -1.06 -5.46
C ASN A 448 -32.24 -1.51 -4.00
N SER A 449 -31.44 -2.51 -3.65
CA SER A 449 -31.43 -3.15 -2.34
C SER A 449 -30.06 -2.99 -1.66
N TYR A 450 -30.02 -3.29 -0.37
CA TYR A 450 -28.81 -3.22 0.43
C TYR A 450 -28.53 -4.59 1.07
N ALA A 451 -27.26 -4.93 1.20
CA ALA A 451 -26.83 -6.15 1.89
C ALA A 451 -25.61 -5.89 2.77
N THR A 452 -25.40 -6.75 3.74
CA THR A 452 -24.25 -6.74 4.63
C THR A 452 -23.23 -7.75 4.17
N PHE A 453 -22.01 -7.29 3.81
CA PHE A 453 -20.90 -8.15 3.44
C PHE A 453 -19.70 -7.94 4.38
N SER A 454 -18.83 -8.96 4.47
CA SER A 454 -17.59 -8.88 5.24
C SER A 454 -16.43 -9.44 4.41
N GLY A 455 -15.25 -8.84 4.56
CA GLY A 455 -14.02 -9.29 3.92
C GLY A 455 -13.10 -8.13 3.54
N THR A 456 -11.91 -8.47 3.12
CA THR A 456 -10.94 -7.50 2.57
C THR A 456 -11.46 -6.80 1.32
N SER A 457 -12.41 -7.43 0.60
CA SER A 457 -13.16 -6.82 -0.51
C SER A 457 -13.94 -5.58 -0.10
N MET A 458 -14.40 -5.47 1.14
CA MET A 458 -15.14 -4.30 1.65
C MET A 458 -14.18 -3.26 2.22
N ALA A 459 -13.02 -3.67 2.72
CA ALA A 459 -11.97 -2.77 3.18
C ALA A 459 -11.32 -1.99 2.01
N THR A 460 -11.02 -2.68 0.92
CA THR A 460 -10.32 -2.14 -0.26
C THR A 460 -10.99 -0.89 -0.85
N PRO A 461 -12.31 -0.85 -1.09
CA PRO A 461 -12.99 0.34 -1.62
C PRO A 461 -13.03 1.52 -0.64
N HIS A 462 -12.92 1.31 0.68
CA HIS A 462 -12.72 2.41 1.62
C HIS A 462 -11.41 3.15 1.32
N VAL A 463 -10.34 2.42 1.03
CA VAL A 463 -9.04 2.99 0.67
C VAL A 463 -9.09 3.68 -0.69
N ALA A 464 -9.75 3.07 -1.70
CA ALA A 464 -9.93 3.70 -3.01
C ALA A 464 -10.70 5.03 -2.91
N GLY A 465 -11.74 5.08 -2.07
CA GLY A 465 -12.48 6.29 -1.76
C GLY A 465 -11.62 7.34 -1.02
N ALA A 466 -10.84 6.92 -0.05
CA ALA A 466 -9.91 7.80 0.67
C ALA A 466 -8.90 8.46 -0.28
N ILE A 467 -8.32 7.69 -1.21
CA ILE A 467 -7.43 8.20 -2.26
C ILE A 467 -8.15 9.26 -3.11
N ALA A 468 -9.41 9.03 -3.49
CA ALA A 468 -10.19 9.99 -4.27
C ALA A 468 -10.49 11.28 -3.48
N LEU A 469 -10.75 11.20 -2.17
CA LEU A 469 -10.87 12.38 -1.31
C LEU A 469 -9.56 13.18 -1.30
N LEU A 470 -8.44 12.53 -1.00
CA LEU A 470 -7.12 13.17 -0.93
C LEU A 470 -6.71 13.78 -2.26
N LYS A 471 -6.96 13.07 -3.38
CA LYS A 471 -6.68 13.55 -4.73
C LYS A 471 -7.56 14.73 -5.13
N SER A 472 -8.83 14.75 -4.70
CA SER A 472 -9.74 15.88 -4.97
C SER A 472 -9.32 17.17 -4.25
N ALA A 473 -8.77 17.02 -3.05
CA ALA A 473 -8.20 18.15 -2.28
C ALA A 473 -6.85 18.59 -2.85
N ASN A 474 -6.04 17.65 -3.32
CA ASN A 474 -4.68 17.88 -3.81
C ASN A 474 -4.50 17.25 -5.21
N PRO A 475 -5.04 17.87 -6.28
CA PRO A 475 -5.06 17.25 -7.62
C PRO A 475 -3.67 16.95 -8.21
N ASN A 476 -2.65 17.64 -7.75
CA ASN A 476 -1.26 17.45 -8.18
C ASN A 476 -0.47 16.48 -7.32
N ALA A 477 -1.06 15.93 -6.27
CA ALA A 477 -0.39 14.95 -5.43
C ALA A 477 0.00 13.71 -6.24
N THR A 478 1.21 13.24 -6.05
CA THR A 478 1.70 12.00 -6.64
C THR A 478 1.07 10.79 -5.95
N ALA A 479 1.18 9.63 -6.59
CA ALA A 479 0.76 8.37 -5.98
C ALA A 479 1.51 8.11 -4.66
N ASP A 480 2.83 8.34 -4.64
CA ASP A 480 3.67 8.13 -3.47
C ASP A 480 3.29 9.06 -2.30
N GLU A 481 2.96 10.33 -2.57
CA GLU A 481 2.54 11.27 -1.54
C GLU A 481 1.23 10.85 -0.86
N ILE A 482 0.28 10.32 -1.63
CA ILE A 482 -1.01 9.86 -1.10
C ILE A 482 -0.82 8.58 -0.28
N GLU A 483 -0.05 7.62 -0.78
CA GLU A 483 0.25 6.37 -0.07
C GLU A 483 0.97 6.64 1.25
N ILE A 484 2.06 7.42 1.22
CA ILE A 484 2.79 7.85 2.42
C ILE A 484 1.85 8.55 3.41
N ALA A 485 0.92 9.39 2.95
CA ALA A 485 -0.03 10.06 3.83
C ALA A 485 -0.95 9.06 4.53
N LEU A 486 -1.50 8.09 3.82
CA LEU A 486 -2.39 7.07 4.40
C LEU A 486 -1.65 6.15 5.38
N GLU A 487 -0.43 5.73 5.04
CA GLU A 487 0.38 4.85 5.88
C GLU A 487 0.91 5.55 7.13
N SER A 488 1.49 6.76 6.95
CA SER A 488 2.16 7.46 8.07
C SER A 488 1.21 8.07 9.08
N THR A 489 -0.05 8.32 8.71
CA THR A 489 -1.03 8.95 9.60
C THR A 489 -2.11 8.00 10.08
N GLY A 490 -2.14 6.79 9.53
CA GLY A 490 -3.06 5.76 9.97
C GLY A 490 -2.80 5.34 11.42
N VAL A 491 -3.85 4.87 12.10
CA VAL A 491 -3.75 4.41 13.49
C VAL A 491 -3.04 3.06 13.53
N PRO A 492 -1.86 2.95 14.17
CA PRO A 492 -1.12 1.71 14.27
C PRO A 492 -1.96 0.62 14.96
N THR A 493 -2.10 -0.52 14.31
CA THR A 493 -2.99 -1.59 14.75
C THR A 493 -2.27 -2.94 14.72
N THR A 494 -2.36 -3.69 15.82
CA THR A 494 -1.69 -4.98 15.97
C THR A 494 -2.63 -6.04 16.53
N LEU A 495 -2.36 -7.31 16.24
CA LEU A 495 -2.89 -8.45 16.99
C LEU A 495 -1.78 -9.01 17.88
N ALA A 496 -2.14 -9.55 19.04
CA ALA A 496 -1.19 -10.10 20.01
C ALA A 496 -0.26 -11.22 19.45
N ALA A 497 -0.63 -11.83 18.33
CA ALA A 497 0.16 -12.83 17.64
C ALA A 497 1.11 -12.27 16.58
N TRP A 498 1.08 -10.97 16.30
CA TRP A 498 1.89 -10.34 15.25
C TRP A 498 3.14 -9.70 15.82
N THR A 499 4.21 -9.72 15.02
CA THR A 499 5.46 -9.02 15.31
C THR A 499 5.56 -7.70 14.54
N TRP A 500 4.49 -7.29 13.84
CA TRP A 500 4.40 -6.04 13.07
C TRP A 500 3.08 -5.32 13.36
N SER A 501 3.02 -4.06 13.00
CA SER A 501 1.84 -3.21 13.05
C SER A 501 1.42 -2.84 11.62
N THR A 502 0.12 -2.76 11.36
CA THR A 502 -0.42 -2.25 10.08
C THR A 502 -1.34 -1.07 10.39
N PRO A 503 -1.20 0.09 9.72
CA PRO A 503 -2.00 1.27 10.02
C PRO A 503 -3.45 1.10 9.53
N LEU A 504 -4.43 1.37 10.39
CA LEU A 504 -5.81 1.62 10.00
C LEU A 504 -5.90 3.05 9.49
N ILE A 505 -6.34 3.25 8.24
CA ILE A 505 -6.35 4.58 7.62
C ILE A 505 -7.15 5.60 8.43
N ASP A 506 -6.62 6.83 8.47
CA ASP A 506 -7.27 8.03 9.00
C ASP A 506 -7.24 9.12 7.91
N VAL A 507 -8.37 9.32 7.24
CA VAL A 507 -8.42 10.19 6.04
C VAL A 507 -8.30 11.66 6.42
N GLU A 508 -8.78 12.06 7.60
CA GLU A 508 -8.62 13.44 8.09
C GLU A 508 -7.14 13.73 8.39
N ALA A 509 -6.47 12.82 9.10
CA ALA A 509 -5.05 12.96 9.40
C ALA A 509 -4.21 12.94 8.11
N ALA A 510 -4.54 12.06 7.15
CA ALA A 510 -3.88 12.03 5.84
C ALA A 510 -4.11 13.33 5.05
N LEU A 511 -5.33 13.88 5.06
CA LEU A 511 -5.63 15.17 4.43
C LEU A 511 -4.86 16.32 5.11
N ALA A 512 -4.82 16.34 6.42
CA ALA A 512 -4.06 17.33 7.18
C ALA A 512 -2.55 17.22 6.90
N PHE A 513 -2.04 16.00 6.79
CA PHE A 513 -0.66 15.73 6.40
C PHE A 513 -0.33 16.27 4.99
N MET A 514 -1.24 16.11 4.03
CA MET A 514 -1.10 16.60 2.65
C MET A 514 -1.54 18.07 2.50
N GLY A 515 -2.55 18.47 3.27
CA GLY A 515 -3.25 19.74 3.14
C GLY A 515 -2.64 20.89 3.92
N GLY A 516 -1.40 20.81 4.33
CA GLY A 516 -0.64 21.93 4.88
C GLY A 516 -0.57 23.15 3.93
N SER A 517 -1.74 23.63 3.45
CA SER A 517 -1.92 24.93 2.76
C SER A 517 -2.01 26.09 3.75
N GLY A 518 -1.47 25.88 4.92
CA GLY A 518 -1.16 26.93 5.88
C GLY A 518 0.27 26.71 6.27
N ASN A 519 1.18 27.43 5.70
CA ASN A 519 2.60 27.52 6.06
C ASN A 519 3.13 26.20 6.66
N PRO A 520 3.86 25.37 5.91
CA PRO A 520 4.28 24.07 6.43
C PRO A 520 4.96 24.34 7.78
N THR A 521 4.39 23.81 8.85
CA THR A 521 5.10 23.71 10.13
C THR A 521 6.36 22.93 9.77
N GLY A 522 7.51 23.60 9.75
CA GLY A 522 8.73 23.21 9.08
C GLY A 522 9.08 21.76 9.30
N ARG A 523 9.42 21.04 8.24
CA ARG A 523 9.96 19.67 8.36
C ARG A 523 11.29 19.75 9.09
N VAL A 524 11.51 18.81 10.00
CA VAL A 524 12.70 18.80 10.83
C VAL A 524 13.65 17.69 10.36
N ILE A 525 14.89 18.06 10.06
CA ILE A 525 16.00 17.12 9.91
C ILE A 525 16.85 17.21 11.18
N ALA A 526 16.89 16.14 11.96
CA ALA A 526 17.77 16.05 13.12
C ALA A 526 19.12 15.44 12.77
N GLY A 527 20.17 15.88 13.45
CA GLY A 527 21.49 15.30 13.34
C GLY A 527 22.17 15.52 11.99
N ALA A 528 21.92 16.65 11.31
CA ALA A 528 22.69 17.07 10.16
C ALA A 528 24.11 17.45 10.61
N PHE A 529 25.12 16.76 10.09
CA PHE A 529 26.51 17.00 10.51
C PHE A 529 27.07 18.28 9.92
N ALA A 530 27.81 19.02 10.74
CA ALA A 530 28.53 20.21 10.31
C ALA A 530 29.55 19.91 9.20
N SER A 531 29.83 20.89 8.34
CA SER A 531 30.72 20.74 7.18
C SER A 531 32.16 20.41 7.54
N ASN A 532 32.63 20.82 8.72
CA ASN A 532 33.99 20.55 9.20
C ASN A 532 34.22 19.10 9.65
N ARG A 533 33.18 18.24 9.59
CA ARG A 533 33.34 16.81 9.87
C ARG A 533 34.03 16.09 8.72
N THR A 534 35.10 15.39 9.03
CA THR A 534 36.00 14.81 8.02
C THR A 534 35.53 13.45 7.48
N LYS A 535 34.71 12.73 8.24
CA LYS A 535 34.33 11.34 7.93
C LYS A 535 32.99 11.19 7.22
N ALA A 536 32.11 12.14 7.37
CA ALA A 536 30.77 12.10 6.76
C ALA A 536 30.25 13.52 6.50
N GLN A 537 29.70 13.74 5.34
CA GLN A 537 29.13 15.02 4.91
C GLN A 537 27.64 14.91 4.74
N SER A 538 26.88 15.74 5.44
CA SER A 538 25.44 15.86 5.24
C SER A 538 25.14 16.69 4.00
N ASN A 539 24.24 16.16 3.19
CA ASN A 539 23.63 16.84 2.06
C ASN A 539 22.12 16.82 2.20
N ILE A 540 21.49 17.92 1.88
CA ILE A 540 20.05 18.05 1.92
C ILE A 540 19.55 18.16 0.50
N ARG A 541 18.60 17.31 0.12
CA ARG A 541 17.94 17.36 -1.19
C ARG A 541 16.58 17.98 -1.06
N PHE A 542 16.29 18.94 -1.93
CA PHE A 542 15.00 19.56 -2.09
C PHE A 542 14.48 19.27 -3.49
N TYR A 543 13.28 18.75 -3.59
CA TYR A 543 12.63 18.52 -4.88
C TYR A 543 11.30 19.27 -4.94
N ASN A 544 11.13 20.08 -5.98
CA ASN A 544 9.90 20.79 -6.27
C ASN A 544 9.20 20.14 -7.48
N PRO A 545 8.25 19.22 -7.29
CA PRO A 545 7.51 18.61 -8.39
C PRO A 545 6.47 19.53 -9.03
N GLY A 546 6.20 20.69 -8.41
CA GLY A 546 5.17 21.62 -8.85
C GLY A 546 5.50 22.29 -10.19
N SER A 547 4.49 22.94 -10.78
CA SER A 547 4.61 23.70 -12.03
C SER A 547 5.17 25.12 -11.83
N ASN A 548 5.31 25.58 -10.60
CA ASN A 548 5.82 26.90 -10.24
C ASN A 548 7.10 26.80 -9.43
N SER A 549 8.07 27.68 -9.72
CA SER A 549 9.26 27.83 -8.87
C SER A 549 8.87 28.31 -7.49
N GLY A 550 9.57 27.80 -6.46
CA GLY A 550 9.33 28.20 -5.07
C GLY A 550 10.64 28.37 -4.31
N THR A 551 10.53 28.64 -3.03
CA THR A 551 11.67 28.93 -2.14
C THR A 551 11.62 27.97 -0.96
N VAL A 552 12.78 27.41 -0.61
CA VAL A 552 13.00 26.71 0.67
C VAL A 552 13.72 27.66 1.61
N THR A 553 13.33 27.60 2.89
CA THR A 553 13.99 28.28 4.00
C THR A 553 14.38 27.23 5.03
N VAL A 554 15.63 27.25 5.45
CA VAL A 554 16.22 26.31 6.42
C VAL A 554 16.73 27.10 7.60
N ASP A 555 16.06 27.00 8.74
CA ASP A 555 16.60 27.50 10.01
C ASP A 555 17.51 26.43 10.60
N VAL A 556 18.78 26.78 10.77
CA VAL A 556 19.82 25.88 11.28
C VAL A 556 19.94 26.10 12.78
N VAL A 557 19.54 25.09 13.55
CA VAL A 557 19.61 25.11 15.03
C VAL A 557 20.81 24.29 15.46
N ASP A 558 21.69 24.88 16.25
CA ASP A 558 22.84 24.18 16.82
C ASP A 558 22.37 23.23 17.93
N ASP A 559 22.63 21.93 17.76
CA ASP A 559 22.17 20.89 18.68
C ASP A 559 22.79 21.00 20.08
N LEU A 560 23.92 21.68 20.22
CA LEU A 560 24.57 21.86 21.51
C LEU A 560 23.95 22.99 22.33
N THR A 561 23.55 24.08 21.66
CA THR A 561 23.05 25.29 22.33
C THR A 561 21.53 25.42 22.27
N GLY A 562 20.88 24.82 21.28
CA GLY A 562 19.45 24.98 21.03
C GLY A 562 19.09 26.31 20.37
N GLU A 563 20.08 27.13 20.00
CA GLU A 563 19.85 28.42 19.37
C GLU A 563 19.93 28.32 17.85
N THR A 564 19.15 29.15 17.16
CA THR A 564 19.23 29.26 15.70
C THR A 564 20.56 29.92 15.33
N ALA A 565 21.45 29.14 14.72
CA ALA A 565 22.77 29.60 14.29
C ALA A 565 22.69 30.50 13.06
N GLY A 566 21.68 30.27 12.18
CA GLY A 566 21.43 31.07 10.99
C GLY A 566 20.30 30.51 10.15
N THR A 567 19.83 31.30 9.18
CA THR A 567 18.76 30.91 8.26
C THR A 567 19.30 30.91 6.82
N TYR A 568 19.17 29.77 6.13
CA TYR A 568 19.52 29.59 4.72
C TYR A 568 18.27 29.64 3.85
N THR A 569 18.34 30.33 2.70
CA THR A 569 17.21 30.43 1.78
C THR A 569 17.66 30.13 0.34
N ARG A 570 16.90 29.30 -0.37
CA ARG A 570 17.20 28.89 -1.73
C ARG A 570 15.95 28.78 -2.60
N SER A 571 16.02 29.32 -3.83
CA SER A 571 14.99 29.09 -4.84
C SER A 571 15.16 27.69 -5.47
N VAL A 572 14.03 26.97 -5.66
CA VAL A 572 13.96 25.68 -6.35
C VAL A 572 13.02 25.83 -7.53
N THR A 573 13.54 25.66 -8.73
CA THR A 573 12.77 25.78 -9.97
C THR A 573 11.70 24.69 -10.04
N ALA A 574 10.59 24.99 -10.71
CA ALA A 574 9.55 23.99 -11.01
C ALA A 574 10.14 22.73 -11.66
N GLY A 575 9.76 21.56 -11.19
CA GLY A 575 10.26 20.27 -11.65
C GLY A 575 11.73 19.96 -11.30
N ALA A 576 12.42 20.82 -10.54
CA ALA A 576 13.83 20.64 -10.24
C ALA A 576 14.07 19.97 -8.89
N SER A 577 15.07 19.07 -8.86
CA SER A 577 15.70 18.56 -7.65
C SER A 577 17.08 19.20 -7.46
N ILE A 578 17.34 19.76 -6.29
CA ILE A 578 18.64 20.32 -5.93
C ILE A 578 19.20 19.63 -4.69
N GLN A 579 20.50 19.39 -4.71
CA GLN A 579 21.23 18.90 -3.54
C GLN A 579 22.12 20.03 -3.02
N VAL A 580 22.07 20.28 -1.71
CA VAL A 580 22.85 21.33 -1.04
C VAL A 580 23.66 20.67 0.07
N SER A 581 24.97 20.87 0.08
CA SER A 581 25.82 20.41 1.18
C SER A 581 25.62 21.27 2.43
N MET A 582 25.96 20.73 3.60
CA MET A 582 25.95 21.55 4.83
C MET A 582 26.90 22.75 4.73
N GLU A 583 28.04 22.61 4.08
CA GLU A 583 28.94 23.74 3.80
C GLU A 583 28.25 24.88 3.06
N ASN A 584 27.47 24.58 2.01
CA ASN A 584 26.71 25.56 1.28
C ASN A 584 25.56 26.17 2.11
N ILE A 585 24.99 25.41 3.03
CA ILE A 585 23.96 25.91 3.96
C ILE A 585 24.61 26.85 4.98
N GLU A 586 25.74 26.47 5.56
CA GLU A 586 26.48 27.26 6.55
C GLU A 586 26.98 28.57 5.95
N ASP A 587 27.62 28.52 4.78
CA ASP A 587 28.13 29.72 4.08
C ASP A 587 27.03 30.64 3.58
N GLY A 588 25.91 30.07 3.13
CA GLY A 588 24.77 30.81 2.60
C GLY A 588 23.75 31.26 3.63
N ALA A 589 23.90 30.89 4.89
CA ALA A 589 23.01 31.29 5.97
C ALA A 589 23.19 32.77 6.35
N SER A 590 22.17 33.36 6.95
CA SER A 590 22.23 34.71 7.48
C SER A 590 21.83 34.72 8.97
N PRO A 591 22.78 34.99 9.89
CA PRO A 591 24.24 35.15 9.64
C PRO A 591 24.90 33.87 9.12
N ALA A 592 26.05 34.00 8.45
CA ALA A 592 26.85 32.84 8.05
C ALA A 592 27.33 32.06 9.27
N ILE A 593 27.28 30.75 9.17
CA ILE A 593 27.59 29.83 10.28
C ILE A 593 29.05 29.38 10.14
N THR A 594 29.80 29.48 11.22
CA THR A 594 31.15 28.91 11.31
C THR A 594 31.12 27.75 12.27
N PRO A 595 31.26 26.49 11.79
CA PRO A 595 31.26 25.32 12.67
C PRO A 595 32.42 25.38 13.66
N ALA A 596 32.13 25.27 14.96
CA ALA A 596 33.13 25.39 16.03
C ALA A 596 33.47 24.04 16.70
N GLY A 597 32.62 23.04 16.59
CA GLY A 597 32.63 21.84 17.43
C GLY A 597 33.44 20.64 16.89
N GLY A 598 34.09 20.73 15.74
CA GLY A 598 34.84 19.60 15.17
C GLY A 598 33.97 18.41 14.76
N ASP A 599 34.47 17.17 14.85
CA ASP A 599 33.81 15.96 14.36
C ASP A 599 32.49 15.57 15.10
N THR A 600 32.12 16.28 16.18
CA THR A 600 30.92 15.97 17.00
C THR A 600 29.77 16.95 16.78
N GLN A 601 29.99 18.06 16.05
CA GLN A 601 28.96 19.06 15.86
C GLN A 601 27.88 18.60 14.88
N SER A 602 26.63 18.73 15.27
CA SER A 602 25.45 18.51 14.44
C SER A 602 24.46 19.66 14.58
N TYR A 603 23.53 19.72 13.64
CA TYR A 603 22.45 20.68 13.59
C TYR A 603 21.12 19.98 13.44
N THR A 604 20.10 20.60 14.00
CA THR A 604 18.72 20.34 13.63
C THR A 604 18.27 21.40 12.62
N LEU A 605 17.77 20.95 11.47
CA LEU A 605 17.32 21.83 10.38
C LEU A 605 15.80 21.90 10.38
N HIS A 606 15.24 23.08 10.56
CA HIS A 606 13.82 23.35 10.38
C HIS A 606 13.61 23.88 8.96
N VAL A 607 12.97 23.09 8.11
CA VAL A 607 12.82 23.38 6.70
C VAL A 607 11.38 23.78 6.38
N THR A 608 11.21 24.96 5.82
CA THR A 608 9.92 25.43 5.26
C THR A 608 10.07 25.64 3.76
N ALA A 609 9.00 25.44 3.01
CA ALA A 609 8.99 25.67 1.57
C ALA A 609 7.70 26.37 1.13
N THR A 610 7.77 27.18 0.07
CA THR A 610 6.60 27.81 -0.55
C THR A 610 5.95 26.90 -1.62
N PHE A 611 6.34 25.63 -1.68
CA PHE A 611 5.82 24.62 -2.60
C PHE A 611 5.72 23.28 -1.87
N SER A 612 4.85 22.40 -2.34
CA SER A 612 4.82 21.01 -1.91
C SER A 612 5.92 20.24 -2.62
N GLY A 613 6.69 19.45 -1.89
CA GLY A 613 7.82 18.73 -2.47
C GLY A 613 8.47 17.78 -1.47
N TYR A 614 9.63 17.22 -1.85
CA TYR A 614 10.35 16.27 -1.04
C TYR A 614 11.59 16.88 -0.40
N LEU A 615 11.86 16.38 0.79
CA LEU A 615 13.05 16.69 1.57
C LEU A 615 13.77 15.39 1.91
N GLN A 616 15.05 15.28 1.58
CA GLN A 616 15.89 14.14 1.95
C GLN A 616 17.16 14.60 2.64
N HIS A 617 17.54 13.90 3.70
CA HIS A 617 18.87 13.99 4.31
C HIS A 617 19.73 12.83 3.81
N VAL A 618 20.77 13.17 3.06
CA VAL A 618 21.66 12.20 2.44
C VAL A 618 23.06 12.39 3.04
N LEU A 619 23.61 11.31 3.55
CA LEU A 619 24.98 11.30 4.05
C LEU A 619 25.91 10.78 2.97
N TRP A 620 26.95 11.55 2.68
CA TRP A 620 28.03 11.20 1.78
C TRP A 620 29.32 10.90 2.56
N ASN A 621 29.87 9.73 2.31
CA ASN A 621 31.20 9.38 2.80
C ASN A 621 32.26 9.53 1.69
N PRO A 622 33.12 10.53 1.77
CA PRO A 622 34.15 10.74 0.75
C PRO A 622 35.20 9.62 0.68
N ALA A 623 35.46 8.91 1.78
CA ALA A 623 36.49 7.87 1.83
C ALA A 623 36.02 6.51 1.28
N GLY A 624 34.74 6.18 1.41
CA GLY A 624 34.13 4.89 0.98
C GLY A 624 33.26 4.96 -0.26
N GLY A 625 32.93 6.15 -0.75
CA GLY A 625 32.10 6.32 -1.94
C GLY A 625 30.62 5.90 -1.76
N SER A 626 30.13 5.86 -0.52
CA SER A 626 28.75 5.43 -0.22
C SER A 626 27.84 6.60 0.11
N LEU A 627 26.57 6.49 -0.31
CA LEU A 627 25.48 7.38 0.00
C LEU A 627 24.47 6.65 0.88
N THR A 628 24.06 7.27 1.98
CA THR A 628 23.04 6.71 2.87
C THR A 628 21.93 7.75 3.06
N ASN A 629 20.67 7.35 2.88
CA ASN A 629 19.52 8.19 3.18
C ASN A 629 19.24 8.11 4.68
N LEU A 630 19.35 9.24 5.37
CA LEU A 630 19.05 9.38 6.81
C LEU A 630 17.73 10.14 7.05
N SER A 631 16.88 10.30 6.05
CA SER A 631 15.61 10.98 6.22
C SER A 631 14.82 10.30 7.33
N GLY A 632 14.85 10.88 8.51
CA GLY A 632 14.03 10.48 9.64
C GLY A 632 12.62 11.04 9.44
N CYS A 633 11.61 10.31 9.84
CA CYS A 633 10.21 10.72 9.79
C CYS A 633 9.87 11.67 10.92
N GLY A 634 10.51 12.80 10.95
CA GLY A 634 10.22 13.88 11.88
C GLY A 634 9.21 14.86 11.30
N ASN A 635 7.94 14.50 11.26
CA ASN A 635 6.88 15.50 11.23
C ASN A 635 6.74 15.99 12.67
N GLY A 636 6.95 17.26 12.94
CA GLY A 636 6.85 17.86 14.28
C GLY A 636 5.47 17.74 14.95
N LEU A 637 4.77 16.64 14.74
CA LEU A 637 3.45 16.34 15.27
C LEU A 637 3.56 15.50 16.54
N ALA A 638 2.90 16.00 17.55
CA ALA A 638 2.85 15.54 18.91
C ALA A 638 2.33 14.11 19.07
N ASN A 639 2.88 13.42 20.08
CA ASN A 639 2.22 12.35 20.84
C ASN A 639 2.07 10.97 20.22
N THR A 640 3.04 10.46 19.46
CA THR A 640 3.07 9.02 19.24
C THR A 640 4.16 8.36 20.10
N VAL A 641 3.78 7.37 20.90
CA VAL A 641 4.69 6.42 21.54
C VAL A 641 5.52 5.76 20.44
N ARG A 642 6.82 5.65 20.64
CA ARG A 642 7.70 5.12 19.62
C ARG A 642 8.52 4.00 20.19
N ASP A 643 8.30 2.84 19.60
CA ASP A 643 9.04 1.64 19.91
C ASP A 643 10.24 1.52 18.97
N ILE A 644 11.43 1.48 19.53
CA ILE A 644 12.66 1.17 18.81
C ILE A 644 13.05 -0.24 19.21
N GLY A 645 12.84 -1.18 18.32
CA GLY A 645 13.18 -2.57 18.56
C GLY A 645 14.64 -2.90 18.26
N ASN A 646 15.18 -3.88 18.97
CA ASN A 646 16.46 -4.49 18.69
C ASN A 646 17.66 -3.53 18.67
N VAL A 647 17.68 -2.56 19.59
CA VAL A 647 18.81 -1.64 19.77
C VAL A 647 19.98 -2.39 20.38
N HIS A 648 21.14 -2.33 19.73
CA HIS A 648 22.34 -3.07 20.12
C HIS A 648 23.59 -2.21 20.01
N THR A 649 24.66 -2.62 20.71
CA THR A 649 25.92 -1.86 20.76
C THR A 649 26.72 -1.88 19.47
N SER A 650 26.36 -2.76 18.52
CA SER A 650 27.10 -3.00 17.24
C SER A 650 28.56 -3.41 17.39
N ILE A 651 28.98 -3.84 18.55
CA ILE A 651 30.38 -4.24 18.84
C ILE A 651 30.88 -5.37 17.94
N ILE A 652 29.99 -6.31 17.57
CA ILE A 652 30.33 -7.39 16.61
C ILE A 652 30.82 -6.83 15.28
N THR A 653 30.30 -5.71 14.86
CA THR A 653 30.67 -5.04 13.61
C THR A 653 31.82 -4.05 13.79
N GLY A 654 32.21 -3.74 15.02
CA GLY A 654 33.20 -2.74 15.35
C GLY A 654 32.74 -1.30 15.16
N TYR A 655 31.42 -1.06 15.10
CA TYR A 655 30.84 0.26 14.83
C TYR A 655 30.06 0.77 16.04
N PRO A 656 30.28 2.02 16.50
CA PRO A 656 29.49 2.59 17.57
C PRO A 656 28.02 2.79 17.14
N SER A 657 27.13 2.58 18.07
CA SER A 657 25.68 2.72 17.88
C SER A 657 25.17 3.78 18.84
N TYR A 658 24.25 4.62 18.35
CA TYR A 658 23.71 5.77 19.07
C TYR A 658 22.19 5.72 19.10
N LEU A 659 21.62 6.14 20.21
CA LEU A 659 20.22 6.55 20.31
C LEU A 659 20.17 8.08 20.14
N LEU A 660 19.61 8.55 19.03
CA LEU A 660 19.32 9.96 18.78
C LEU A 660 17.90 10.27 19.26
N VAL A 661 17.74 11.35 20.02
CA VAL A 661 16.44 11.84 20.49
C VAL A 661 16.28 13.29 20.08
N HIS A 662 15.19 13.62 19.41
CA HIS A 662 14.85 14.99 19.00
C HIS A 662 13.63 15.50 19.78
N ASN A 663 13.74 16.66 20.41
CA ASN A 663 12.64 17.35 21.07
C ASN A 663 12.00 18.38 20.15
N SER A 664 10.83 18.10 19.61
CA SER A 664 10.04 19.05 18.80
C SER A 664 9.17 20.00 19.63
N GLY A 665 9.22 19.88 20.95
CA GLY A 665 8.46 20.73 21.88
C GLY A 665 9.02 22.14 22.00
N THR A 666 8.27 23.01 22.68
CA THR A 666 8.64 24.41 22.92
C THR A 666 9.35 24.64 24.26
N SER A 667 9.58 23.58 25.03
CA SER A 667 10.27 23.62 26.32
C SER A 667 11.28 22.47 26.39
N GLU A 668 12.33 22.66 27.21
CA GLU A 668 13.25 21.57 27.53
C GLU A 668 12.49 20.36 28.08
N ALA A 669 12.83 19.17 27.61
CA ALA A 669 12.19 17.93 28.00
C ALA A 669 13.23 16.87 28.38
N ASN A 670 12.87 16.03 29.33
CA ASN A 670 13.64 14.86 29.73
C ASN A 670 12.91 13.61 29.25
N PRO A 671 13.19 13.12 28.03
CA PRO A 671 12.53 11.93 27.53
C PRO A 671 12.85 10.72 28.41
N THR A 672 11.82 9.92 28.63
CA THR A 672 11.92 8.67 29.38
C THR A 672 11.61 7.52 28.46
N PHE A 673 12.47 6.52 28.44
CA PHE A 673 12.24 5.26 27.74
C PHE A 673 11.92 4.16 28.74
N VAL A 674 10.89 3.38 28.48
CA VAL A 674 10.73 2.05 29.08
C VAL A 674 11.61 1.10 28.29
N VAL A 675 12.46 0.35 28.98
CA VAL A 675 13.46 -0.52 28.34
C VAL A 675 13.19 -1.96 28.72
N THR A 676 13.13 -2.81 27.69
CA THR A 676 12.99 -4.27 27.84
C THR A 676 14.14 -4.99 27.15
N ASP A 677 14.46 -6.18 27.63
CA ASP A 677 15.37 -7.09 26.92
C ASP A 677 14.68 -7.60 25.67
N ALA A 678 15.28 -7.38 24.50
CA ALA A 678 14.67 -7.78 23.23
C ALA A 678 14.60 -9.31 23.02
N ARG A 679 15.32 -10.11 23.84
CA ARG A 679 15.36 -11.56 23.72
C ARG A 679 14.14 -12.24 24.33
N ASP A 680 13.60 -11.69 25.41
CA ASP A 680 12.53 -12.32 26.20
C ASP A 680 11.42 -11.37 26.65
N GLY A 681 11.55 -10.06 26.30
CA GLY A 681 10.59 -9.03 26.67
C GLY A 681 10.61 -8.65 28.17
N SER A 682 11.57 -9.14 28.95
CA SER A 682 11.66 -8.81 30.37
C SER A 682 11.96 -7.34 30.59
N SER A 683 11.27 -6.71 31.53
CA SER A 683 11.48 -5.29 31.85
C SER A 683 12.85 -5.09 32.51
N LEU A 684 13.65 -4.20 31.94
CA LEU A 684 14.93 -3.75 32.49
C LEU A 684 14.76 -2.45 33.31
N GLY A 685 13.66 -1.73 33.14
CA GLY A 685 13.35 -0.49 33.86
C GLY A 685 13.27 0.71 32.92
N ASN A 686 13.43 1.91 33.48
CA ASN A 686 13.34 3.16 32.73
C ASN A 686 14.71 3.79 32.56
N PHE A 687 14.96 4.32 31.36
CA PHE A 687 16.10 5.19 31.09
C PHE A 687 15.62 6.64 30.93
N ASN A 688 16.17 7.55 31.72
CA ASN A 688 15.82 8.96 31.68
C ASN A 688 17.01 9.77 31.13
N PHE A 689 16.77 10.62 30.16
CA PHE A 689 17.73 11.64 29.76
C PHE A 689 17.84 12.69 30.88
N THR A 690 18.91 12.64 31.65
CA THR A 690 19.11 13.52 32.82
C THR A 690 19.64 14.90 32.47
N SER A 691 20.25 15.06 31.28
CA SER A 691 20.78 16.34 30.83
C SER A 691 19.75 17.23 30.11
N GLY A 692 18.52 16.74 29.95
CA GLY A 692 17.52 17.43 29.16
C GLY A 692 17.81 17.46 27.65
N VAL A 693 16.78 17.63 26.85
CA VAL A 693 16.90 17.96 25.43
C VAL A 693 16.21 19.30 25.23
N ALA A 694 16.97 20.31 24.85
CA ALA A 694 16.44 21.66 24.67
C ALA A 694 15.34 21.70 23.57
N PRO A 695 14.45 22.69 23.57
CA PRO A 695 13.44 22.84 22.54
C PRO A 695 14.06 22.85 21.14
N ASN A 696 13.48 22.10 20.22
CA ASN A 696 13.89 22.04 18.81
C ASN A 696 15.32 21.55 18.57
N THR A 697 15.90 20.79 19.51
CA THR A 697 17.24 20.21 19.37
C THR A 697 17.22 18.71 19.46
N SER A 698 18.37 18.11 19.11
CA SER A 698 18.62 16.67 19.25
C SER A 698 19.69 16.39 20.30
N SER A 699 19.64 15.23 20.91
CA SER A 699 20.68 14.69 21.78
C SER A 699 20.98 13.25 21.40
N MET A 700 22.23 12.84 21.49
CA MET A 700 22.67 11.47 21.21
C MET A 700 23.27 10.82 22.44
N VAL A 701 22.96 9.54 22.64
CA VAL A 701 23.53 8.69 23.67
C VAL A 701 24.15 7.46 23.01
N LEU A 702 25.35 7.08 23.42
CA LEU A 702 25.96 5.82 23.00
C LEU A 702 25.11 4.64 23.54
N VAL A 703 24.82 3.69 22.70
CA VAL A 703 24.06 2.50 23.13
C VAL A 703 24.90 1.65 24.09
N SER A 704 26.23 1.70 24.03
CA SER A 704 27.10 1.08 25.03
C SER A 704 26.83 1.61 26.44
N ASP A 705 26.69 2.94 26.59
CA ASP A 705 26.42 3.56 27.89
C ASP A 705 25.04 3.16 28.42
N LEU A 706 24.08 3.01 27.52
CA LEU A 706 22.74 2.52 27.82
C LEU A 706 22.77 1.06 28.31
N VAL A 707 23.53 0.20 27.65
CA VAL A 707 23.71 -1.22 28.02
C VAL A 707 24.37 -1.34 29.39
N GLU A 708 25.44 -0.56 29.64
CA GLU A 708 26.12 -0.52 30.96
C GLU A 708 25.17 -0.04 32.07
N PHE A 709 24.33 0.96 31.80
CA PHE A 709 23.35 1.46 32.73
C PHE A 709 22.39 0.36 33.23
N PHE A 710 22.02 -0.58 32.36
CA PHE A 710 21.18 -1.73 32.72
C PHE A 710 21.98 -2.97 33.18
N GLY A 711 23.26 -2.80 33.48
CA GLY A 711 24.12 -3.87 34.00
C GLY A 711 24.54 -4.90 32.95
N GLY A 712 24.35 -4.59 31.67
CA GLY A 712 24.88 -5.38 30.57
C GLY A 712 26.36 -5.13 30.34
N THR A 713 27.00 -6.00 29.56
CA THR A 713 28.38 -5.84 29.12
C THR A 713 28.34 -5.35 27.67
N PRO A 714 28.84 -4.13 27.36
CA PRO A 714 28.80 -3.58 26.01
C PRO A 714 29.47 -4.45 24.96
N GLU A 715 30.43 -5.26 25.35
CA GLU A 715 31.19 -6.18 24.51
C GLU A 715 30.48 -7.49 24.21
N SER A 716 29.27 -7.67 24.75
CA SER A 716 28.45 -8.87 24.54
C SER A 716 27.45 -8.60 23.38
N ASP A 717 27.62 -9.31 22.28
CA ASP A 717 26.68 -9.35 21.14
C ASP A 717 25.30 -9.99 21.47
N GLN A 718 25.07 -10.30 22.72
CA GLN A 718 23.83 -10.91 23.20
C GLN A 718 22.90 -9.93 23.92
N PHE A 719 23.27 -8.66 24.06
CA PHE A 719 22.46 -7.68 24.78
C PHE A 719 21.77 -6.72 23.81
N HIS A 720 20.50 -6.99 23.54
CA HIS A 720 19.65 -6.20 22.67
C HIS A 720 18.51 -5.60 23.49
N LEU A 721 18.16 -4.35 23.20
CA LEU A 721 17.14 -3.59 23.94
C LEU A 721 15.98 -3.25 23.02
N ASN A 722 14.77 -3.31 23.56
CA ASN A 722 13.64 -2.59 23.00
C ASN A 722 13.41 -1.34 23.87
N LEU A 723 13.20 -0.22 23.22
CA LEU A 723 13.04 1.10 23.83
C LEU A 723 11.67 1.66 23.44
N GLU A 724 10.82 1.92 24.42
CA GLU A 724 9.54 2.57 24.25
C GLU A 724 9.62 3.99 24.80
N LEU A 725 9.47 5.01 23.94
CA LEU A 725 9.48 6.41 24.33
C LEU A 725 8.13 6.78 24.95
N GLN A 726 8.16 7.29 26.18
CA GLN A 726 6.95 7.65 26.94
C GLN A 726 6.13 8.75 26.24
N SER A 727 4.81 8.64 26.31
CA SER A 727 3.84 9.47 25.61
C SER A 727 3.84 10.98 25.95
N SER A 728 4.49 11.37 27.05
CA SER A 728 4.60 12.77 27.47
C SER A 728 5.66 13.57 26.70
N PHE A 729 6.46 12.91 25.87
CA PHE A 729 7.53 13.55 25.11
C PHE A 729 7.05 13.94 23.71
N THR A 730 7.22 15.21 23.35
CA THR A 730 6.94 15.71 22.00
C THR A 730 8.22 15.66 21.18
N GLY A 731 8.30 14.70 20.24
CA GLY A 731 9.50 14.49 19.45
C GLY A 731 9.60 13.07 18.91
N PHE A 732 10.79 12.65 18.54
CA PHE A 732 11.05 11.30 18.01
C PHE A 732 12.43 10.78 18.47
N ALA A 733 12.63 9.48 18.31
CA ALA A 733 13.92 8.86 18.60
C ALA A 733 14.34 7.95 17.41
N GLN A 734 15.65 7.77 17.24
CA GLN A 734 16.24 6.95 16.18
C GLN A 734 17.43 6.14 16.71
N HIS A 735 17.56 4.91 16.25
CA HIS A 735 18.76 4.10 16.46
C HIS A 735 19.68 4.24 15.24
N ILE A 736 20.89 4.74 15.45
CA ILE A 736 21.88 5.02 14.41
C ILE A 736 23.13 4.18 14.67
N VAL A 737 23.64 3.49 13.66
CA VAL A 737 24.93 2.78 13.70
C VAL A 737 25.93 3.52 12.84
N ASP A 738 27.06 3.92 13.42
CA ASP A 738 28.15 4.63 12.74
C ASP A 738 29.28 3.66 12.34
N ASN A 739 29.35 3.36 11.05
CA ASN A 739 30.47 2.60 10.49
C ASN A 739 31.67 3.51 10.23
N GLU A 740 32.48 3.75 11.26
CA GLU A 740 33.66 4.62 11.17
C GLU A 740 34.68 4.15 10.12
N VAL A 741 34.77 2.87 9.83
CA VAL A 741 35.75 2.31 8.88
C VAL A 741 35.26 2.41 7.44
N GLY A 742 33.96 2.21 7.22
CA GLY A 742 33.31 2.37 5.91
C GLY A 742 32.70 3.75 5.70
N GLY A 743 32.62 4.58 6.75
CA GLY A 743 32.00 5.91 6.75
C GLY A 743 30.52 5.89 6.40
N VAL A 744 29.80 4.85 6.78
CA VAL A 744 28.37 4.70 6.55
C VAL A 744 27.63 4.85 7.86
N LEU A 745 26.76 5.84 7.95
CA LEU A 745 25.74 5.89 9.00
C LEU A 745 24.50 5.17 8.49
N THR A 746 24.03 4.21 9.27
CA THR A 746 22.81 3.47 8.95
C THR A 746 21.77 3.81 9.99
N ASN A 747 20.65 4.35 9.57
CA ASN A 747 19.48 4.46 10.44
C ASN A 747 18.86 3.08 10.57
N MET A 748 18.98 2.50 11.76
CA MET A 748 18.46 1.18 12.10
C MET A 748 17.02 1.24 12.63
N THR A 749 16.46 2.43 12.76
CA THR A 749 15.03 2.60 13.07
C THR A 749 14.28 2.19 11.81
N ALA A 750 13.89 0.94 11.74
CA ALA A 750 13.37 0.29 10.54
C ALA A 750 12.00 0.81 10.09
N LYS A 751 11.44 1.80 10.78
CA LYS A 751 10.12 2.33 10.47
C LYS A 751 10.08 3.82 10.67
N CYS A 752 9.88 4.51 9.56
CA CYS A 752 9.42 5.88 9.55
C CYS A 752 7.91 6.03 9.73
N ASP A 753 7.22 5.04 9.96
CA ASP A 753 5.76 4.89 9.97
C ASP A 753 5.22 4.87 11.39
N LEU A 754 5.70 5.76 12.18
CA LEU A 754 5.24 5.86 13.56
C LEU A 754 4.52 7.16 13.81
#